data_7f83342958ceda76788b306fddff67bd
#
_entry.id   7f83342958ceda76788b306fddff67bd
#
_cell.length_a   1.000
_cell.length_b   1.000
_cell.length_c   1.000
_cell.angle_alpha   90.00
_cell.angle_beta   90.00
_cell.angle_gamma   90.00
#
_symmetry.space_group_name_H-M   'P 1'
#
loop_
_entity.id
_entity.type
_entity.pdbx_description
1 polymer ?
#
loop_
_entity_poly.entity_id
_entity_poly.type
_entity_poly.pdbx_seq_one_letter_code
_entity_poly.pdbx_strand_id
1 'polypeptide(L)'
;MVEFRILGALHLLSADGHELKAILAQPKRVALLAYLAAATPRRLHRRDSLIALFWPELDQEHARAALRQALHGLRQTLGDDVLVTRGDEDIGLDADRLRCDVVEFERATAEGRLGDALELYRGELLEGFFIRGALGFEQWLEDERARLRSVALHSATALAEQRQQGGDLAEAAQWTRRALRIAPFDEPTLRRLIQTLDRLGDRAGALDVYAAFTERLKAELEADPAPETATLADAIRERKIALPTAQEPSPKETPRTMPVARSRRPRFGLAVALLGIAVVVTSLSLRMRATPSLNAKRVLVVPFTNRTGDTTLNPLGNLAADWITRGLASTEVLEVADPGAIVLGANRTGGIGVVSDAVAQARTTGSGMLVSGSLYLRQGQIELNAKITDVRSESIVHPLDPVFGDPHEPRAALKVLRERIMAVLAEAVDPRLRELVSIAGQPPSYDAYRAFSAGVEIFYGGRRARDALPYFQRAAALDSTYAQPLIWAAWAYGGTALDQCDSTAVLAKRLAGMNLTPLERLQIDRVMARCRGDLAAAYALGKRLTDALPSSELMWEQLARDALDFNRPREAVTILERLHPDSGVLSGRAGYYNWLTNAYHVLGEHDRELRAARLARQRFPRNLATLRMELLALSGLGRGREVIERLDEIDTLPPDPIRLPAPVMRETALDLAAHGDSADAVTALARTLAWLDGQPAAERATADHRFERALTHYAAGHADSARAIAAELARHHPRDARYTGLLGTLAAQRGDRVEAVRLSSLLVGLERPFGRGEASYWRACIAARLGERDTAVDLLAHALDAGYVYQVRFLDAHVEPSFAMLRGYPRFEALWRPKG
;
A
#
# COMPACT_ATOMS: atom_id res chain seq x y z
N MET A 1 -13.26 -39.78 -19.85
CA MET A 1 -13.08 -38.39 -19.37
C MET A 1 -11.69 -37.96 -19.82
N VAL A 2 -11.59 -36.81 -20.46
CA VAL A 2 -10.31 -36.23 -20.88
C VAL A 2 -9.53 -35.78 -19.64
N GLU A 3 -8.22 -36.06 -19.58
CA GLU A 3 -7.36 -35.60 -18.48
C GLU A 3 -6.39 -34.53 -18.95
N PHE A 4 -6.41 -33.38 -18.30
CA PHE A 4 -5.59 -32.21 -18.62
C PHE A 4 -4.72 -31.85 -17.40
N ARG A 5 -3.41 -32.11 -17.52
CA ARG A 5 -2.42 -31.81 -16.47
C ARG A 5 -1.58 -30.65 -16.93
N ILE A 6 -1.57 -29.59 -16.13
CA ILE A 6 -0.90 -28.32 -16.39
C ILE A 6 -0.13 -27.77 -15.18
N LEU A 7 -0.14 -28.48 -14.03
CA LEU A 7 0.73 -28.18 -12.88
C LEU A 7 2.07 -28.88 -13.01
N GLY A 8 3.05 -28.23 -13.63
CA GLY A 8 4.34 -28.77 -14.07
C GLY A 8 4.32 -29.14 -15.53
N ALA A 9 4.71 -30.38 -15.85
CA ALA A 9 4.75 -30.83 -17.24
C ALA A 9 3.36 -30.90 -17.87
N LEU A 10 3.24 -30.33 -19.07
CA LEU A 10 2.01 -30.26 -19.84
C LEU A 10 1.65 -31.63 -20.45
N HIS A 11 0.49 -32.18 -20.08
CA HIS A 11 -0.06 -33.41 -20.66
C HIS A 11 -1.56 -33.26 -20.93
N LEU A 12 -2.00 -33.74 -22.08
CA LEU A 12 -3.41 -33.82 -22.42
C LEU A 12 -3.71 -35.23 -22.96
N LEU A 13 -4.49 -35.98 -22.19
CA LEU A 13 -4.79 -37.39 -22.46
C LEU A 13 -6.26 -37.57 -22.81
N SER A 14 -6.56 -38.37 -23.83
CA SER A 14 -7.90 -38.83 -24.15
C SER A 14 -8.45 -39.76 -23.04
N ALA A 15 -9.73 -40.06 -23.11
CA ALA A 15 -10.38 -41.01 -22.20
C ALA A 15 -9.73 -42.42 -22.21
N ASP A 16 -9.06 -42.78 -23.29
CA ASP A 16 -8.37 -44.09 -23.50
C ASP A 16 -6.86 -43.98 -23.11
N GLY A 17 -6.41 -42.83 -22.53
CA GLY A 17 -5.04 -42.63 -22.06
C GLY A 17 -4.03 -42.26 -23.16
N HIS A 18 -4.47 -42.01 -24.39
CA HIS A 18 -3.58 -41.57 -25.47
C HIS A 18 -3.35 -40.05 -25.47
N GLU A 19 -2.11 -39.64 -25.69
CA GLU A 19 -1.75 -38.21 -25.71
C GLU A 19 -2.31 -37.50 -26.96
N LEU A 20 -3.01 -36.40 -26.76
CA LEU A 20 -3.67 -35.61 -27.82
C LEU A 20 -2.69 -34.58 -28.43
N LYS A 21 -1.67 -35.08 -29.12
CA LYS A 21 -0.57 -34.29 -29.72
C LYS A 21 -1.03 -33.20 -30.68
N ALA A 22 -2.18 -33.38 -31.37
CA ALA A 22 -2.72 -32.41 -32.29
C ALA A 22 -3.10 -31.06 -31.65
N ILE A 23 -3.51 -31.06 -30.37
CA ILE A 23 -3.75 -29.83 -29.58
C ILE A 23 -2.45 -29.32 -29.05
N LEU A 24 -1.62 -30.19 -28.47
CA LEU A 24 -0.33 -29.81 -27.85
C LEU A 24 0.63 -29.13 -28.82
N ALA A 25 0.58 -29.46 -30.11
CA ALA A 25 1.34 -28.84 -31.18
C ALA A 25 0.88 -27.39 -31.50
N GLN A 26 -0.23 -26.92 -30.94
CA GLN A 26 -0.80 -25.61 -31.25
C GLN A 26 -0.92 -24.71 -29.99
N PRO A 27 0.09 -23.88 -29.71
CA PRO A 27 0.18 -23.14 -28.43
C PRO A 27 -1.05 -22.31 -28.09
N LYS A 28 -1.64 -21.58 -29.04
CA LYS A 28 -2.86 -20.78 -28.79
C LYS A 28 -4.07 -21.64 -28.42
N ARG A 29 -4.18 -22.88 -28.88
CA ARG A 29 -5.26 -23.82 -28.50
C ARG A 29 -5.05 -24.36 -27.08
N VAL A 30 -3.80 -24.72 -26.76
CA VAL A 30 -3.42 -25.13 -25.39
C VAL A 30 -3.71 -24.02 -24.40
N ALA A 31 -3.27 -22.79 -24.69
CA ALA A 31 -3.49 -21.62 -23.86
C ALA A 31 -4.99 -21.31 -23.64
N LEU A 32 -5.80 -21.39 -24.72
CA LEU A 32 -7.25 -21.22 -24.64
C LEU A 32 -7.89 -22.29 -23.75
N LEU A 33 -7.51 -23.56 -23.93
CA LEU A 33 -8.01 -24.67 -23.12
C LEU A 33 -7.61 -24.51 -21.65
N ALA A 34 -6.36 -24.14 -21.37
CA ALA A 34 -5.86 -23.89 -20.02
C ALA A 34 -6.58 -22.72 -19.33
N TYR A 35 -6.81 -21.64 -20.07
CA TYR A 35 -7.57 -20.50 -19.54
C TYR A 35 -9.02 -20.89 -19.20
N LEU A 36 -9.70 -21.60 -20.09
CA LEU A 36 -11.08 -22.06 -19.86
C LEU A 36 -11.17 -23.06 -18.69
N ALA A 37 -10.11 -23.84 -18.44
CA ALA A 37 -10.06 -24.83 -17.36
C ALA A 37 -9.69 -24.22 -16.00
N ALA A 38 -8.75 -23.28 -15.95
CA ALA A 38 -8.14 -22.81 -14.73
C ALA A 38 -8.57 -21.39 -14.29
N ALA A 39 -9.06 -20.53 -15.21
CA ALA A 39 -9.42 -19.16 -14.86
C ALA A 39 -10.54 -19.09 -13.82
N THR A 40 -10.33 -18.26 -12.80
CA THR A 40 -11.31 -18.05 -11.72
C THR A 40 -11.98 -16.67 -11.85
N PRO A 41 -13.30 -16.56 -11.60
CA PRO A 41 -14.25 -17.63 -11.26
C PRO A 41 -14.53 -18.54 -12.46
N ARG A 42 -14.67 -19.86 -12.23
CA ARG A 42 -14.99 -20.84 -13.28
C ARG A 42 -16.40 -20.61 -13.77
N ARG A 43 -16.52 -19.90 -14.88
CA ARG A 43 -17.76 -19.50 -15.51
C ARG A 43 -17.65 -19.68 -17.03
N LEU A 44 -18.78 -19.46 -17.68
CA LEU A 44 -18.77 -19.18 -19.09
C LEU A 44 -18.07 -17.84 -19.35
N HIS A 45 -17.17 -17.81 -20.31
CA HIS A 45 -16.40 -16.62 -20.68
C HIS A 45 -16.98 -16.03 -21.97
N ARG A 46 -17.08 -14.71 -22.03
CA ARG A 46 -17.54 -14.02 -23.23
C ARG A 46 -16.53 -14.16 -24.35
N ARG A 47 -17.02 -14.47 -25.57
CA ARG A 47 -16.15 -14.60 -26.76
C ARG A 47 -15.32 -13.36 -27.03
N ASP A 48 -15.90 -12.17 -26.87
CA ASP A 48 -15.18 -10.91 -27.06
C ASP A 48 -14.02 -10.74 -26.05
N SER A 49 -14.17 -11.21 -24.79
CA SER A 49 -13.08 -11.24 -23.80
C SER A 49 -11.97 -12.21 -24.19
N LEU A 50 -12.32 -13.38 -24.71
CA LEU A 50 -11.33 -14.36 -25.20
C LEU A 50 -10.60 -13.84 -26.44
N ILE A 51 -11.29 -13.17 -27.35
CA ILE A 51 -10.69 -12.53 -28.52
C ILE A 51 -9.66 -11.48 -28.10
N ALA A 52 -10.04 -10.58 -27.20
CA ALA A 52 -9.14 -9.55 -26.69
C ALA A 52 -7.90 -10.14 -25.96
N LEU A 53 -8.05 -11.31 -25.32
CA LEU A 53 -6.99 -11.97 -24.56
C LEU A 53 -5.98 -12.70 -25.47
N PHE A 54 -6.46 -13.38 -26.53
CA PHE A 54 -5.64 -14.29 -27.33
C PHE A 54 -5.25 -13.76 -28.71
N TRP A 55 -5.98 -12.79 -29.26
CA TRP A 55 -5.76 -12.19 -30.59
C TRP A 55 -5.90 -10.67 -30.59
N PRO A 56 -5.24 -9.95 -29.68
CA PRO A 56 -5.34 -8.49 -29.61
C PRO A 56 -4.78 -7.79 -30.85
N GLU A 57 -3.92 -8.49 -31.62
CA GLU A 57 -3.27 -7.97 -32.82
C GLU A 57 -4.16 -8.03 -34.09
N LEU A 58 -5.29 -8.76 -34.02
CA LEU A 58 -6.19 -8.92 -35.17
C LEU A 58 -7.38 -7.96 -35.09
N ASP A 59 -7.89 -7.56 -36.23
CA ASP A 59 -9.20 -6.89 -36.29
C ASP A 59 -10.32 -7.83 -35.84
N GLN A 60 -11.47 -7.26 -35.57
CA GLN A 60 -12.59 -7.98 -34.93
C GLN A 60 -13.09 -9.16 -35.77
N GLU A 61 -13.07 -9.04 -37.10
CA GLU A 61 -13.56 -10.11 -38.00
C GLU A 61 -12.59 -11.30 -38.05
N HIS A 62 -11.30 -11.01 -38.25
CA HIS A 62 -10.25 -12.03 -38.29
C HIS A 62 -10.06 -12.69 -36.91
N ALA A 63 -10.15 -11.93 -35.82
CA ALA A 63 -10.06 -12.45 -34.46
C ALA A 63 -11.22 -13.39 -34.11
N ARG A 64 -12.45 -13.05 -34.52
CA ARG A 64 -13.63 -13.96 -34.40
C ARG A 64 -13.47 -15.23 -35.25
N ALA A 65 -12.91 -15.13 -36.44
CA ALA A 65 -12.60 -16.29 -37.26
C ALA A 65 -11.55 -17.21 -36.62
N ALA A 66 -10.49 -16.62 -36.06
CA ALA A 66 -9.43 -17.34 -35.35
C ALA A 66 -9.96 -18.08 -34.11
N LEU A 67 -10.82 -17.43 -33.32
CA LEU A 67 -11.46 -18.07 -32.16
C LEU A 67 -12.37 -19.23 -32.61
N ARG A 68 -13.20 -19.03 -33.63
CA ARG A 68 -14.05 -20.12 -34.19
C ARG A 68 -13.21 -21.31 -34.62
N GLN A 69 -12.08 -21.07 -35.32
CA GLN A 69 -11.20 -22.15 -35.79
C GLN A 69 -10.52 -22.86 -34.60
N ALA A 70 -10.07 -22.13 -33.55
CA ALA A 70 -9.50 -22.72 -32.35
C ALA A 70 -10.52 -23.61 -31.64
N LEU A 71 -11.75 -23.14 -31.44
CA LEU A 71 -12.84 -23.88 -30.80
C LEU A 71 -13.27 -25.08 -31.61
N HIS A 72 -13.35 -24.96 -32.95
CA HIS A 72 -13.63 -26.08 -33.81
C HIS A 72 -12.59 -27.18 -33.70
N GLY A 73 -11.29 -26.83 -33.71
CA GLY A 73 -10.21 -27.78 -33.51
C GLY A 73 -10.20 -28.42 -32.13
N LEU A 74 -10.59 -27.73 -31.08
CA LEU A 74 -10.75 -28.28 -29.74
C LEU A 74 -11.93 -29.31 -29.75
N ARG A 75 -13.10 -28.96 -30.29
CA ARG A 75 -14.24 -29.88 -30.38
C ARG A 75 -13.92 -31.16 -31.18
N GLN A 76 -13.27 -31.00 -32.33
CA GLN A 76 -12.89 -32.12 -33.17
C GLN A 76 -11.98 -33.13 -32.45
N THR A 77 -11.14 -32.67 -31.52
CA THR A 77 -10.15 -33.51 -30.87
C THR A 77 -10.60 -33.99 -29.47
N LEU A 78 -11.32 -33.16 -28.73
CA LEU A 78 -11.77 -33.45 -27.35
C LEU A 78 -13.16 -34.09 -27.30
N GLY A 79 -13.96 -33.93 -28.36
CA GLY A 79 -15.40 -34.24 -28.44
C GLY A 79 -16.27 -33.00 -28.32
N ASP A 80 -17.44 -33.07 -28.96
CA ASP A 80 -18.39 -31.93 -28.99
C ASP A 80 -18.93 -31.56 -27.60
N ASP A 81 -18.98 -32.53 -26.70
CA ASP A 81 -19.56 -32.41 -25.35
C ASP A 81 -18.61 -31.75 -24.30
N VAL A 82 -17.33 -31.52 -24.63
CA VAL A 82 -16.36 -30.92 -23.70
C VAL A 82 -16.48 -29.41 -23.61
N LEU A 83 -16.93 -28.78 -24.72
CA LEU A 83 -17.10 -27.36 -24.80
C LEU A 83 -18.57 -26.97 -24.68
N VAL A 84 -18.95 -26.30 -23.62
CA VAL A 84 -20.31 -25.79 -23.39
C VAL A 84 -20.44 -24.37 -23.92
N THR A 85 -21.52 -24.10 -24.67
CA THR A 85 -21.84 -22.75 -25.13
C THR A 85 -23.22 -22.34 -24.63
N ARG A 86 -23.34 -21.06 -24.23
CA ARG A 86 -24.63 -20.44 -23.88
C ARG A 86 -24.93 -19.32 -24.86
N GLY A 87 -25.82 -19.62 -25.80
CA GLY A 87 -26.03 -18.74 -26.94
C GLY A 87 -24.79 -18.60 -27.81
N ASP A 88 -24.69 -17.49 -28.55
CA ASP A 88 -23.54 -17.19 -29.42
C ASP A 88 -22.42 -16.38 -28.71
N GLU A 89 -22.62 -15.99 -27.44
CA GLU A 89 -21.74 -15.07 -26.76
C GLU A 89 -20.84 -15.72 -25.72
N ASP A 90 -21.28 -16.79 -25.07
CA ASP A 90 -20.57 -17.36 -23.92
C ASP A 90 -20.04 -18.77 -24.21
N ILE A 91 -18.85 -19.09 -23.69
CA ILE A 91 -18.19 -20.38 -23.83
C ILE A 91 -17.47 -20.80 -22.55
N GLY A 92 -17.46 -22.11 -22.25
CA GLY A 92 -16.77 -22.71 -21.13
C GLY A 92 -16.50 -24.19 -21.36
N LEU A 93 -16.09 -24.88 -20.32
CA LEU A 93 -15.82 -26.31 -20.28
C LEU A 93 -16.84 -27.05 -19.41
N ASP A 94 -17.17 -28.27 -19.82
CA ASP A 94 -17.93 -29.19 -19.00
C ASP A 94 -16.99 -29.89 -18.00
N ALA A 95 -17.20 -29.63 -16.71
CA ALA A 95 -16.40 -30.17 -15.62
C ALA A 95 -16.51 -31.69 -15.48
N ASP A 96 -17.62 -32.31 -15.97
CA ASP A 96 -17.81 -33.74 -15.91
C ASP A 96 -17.12 -34.47 -17.09
N ARG A 97 -16.68 -33.73 -18.09
CA ARG A 97 -16.04 -34.26 -19.29
C ARG A 97 -14.54 -34.08 -19.33
N LEU A 98 -14.02 -33.01 -18.66
CA LEU A 98 -12.59 -32.70 -18.62
C LEU A 98 -12.13 -32.59 -17.18
N ARG A 99 -11.19 -33.43 -16.78
CA ARG A 99 -10.52 -33.39 -15.48
C ARG A 99 -9.24 -32.55 -15.58
N CYS A 100 -9.12 -31.49 -14.78
CA CYS A 100 -7.94 -30.64 -14.74
C CYS A 100 -7.28 -30.69 -13.35
N ASP A 101 -5.97 -30.89 -13.31
CA ASP A 101 -5.19 -30.99 -12.07
C ASP A 101 -5.24 -29.70 -11.24
N VAL A 102 -5.34 -28.51 -11.83
CA VAL A 102 -5.55 -27.25 -11.10
C VAL A 102 -6.87 -27.28 -10.33
N VAL A 103 -7.94 -27.76 -10.96
CA VAL A 103 -9.27 -27.87 -10.32
C VAL A 103 -9.25 -28.83 -9.15
N GLU A 104 -8.59 -29.97 -9.35
CA GLU A 104 -8.42 -31.01 -8.33
C GLU A 104 -7.56 -30.51 -7.17
N PHE A 105 -6.47 -29.80 -7.46
CA PHE A 105 -5.58 -29.18 -6.47
C PHE A 105 -6.34 -28.21 -5.58
N GLU A 106 -7.11 -27.29 -6.17
CA GLU A 106 -7.88 -26.31 -5.40
C GLU A 106 -9.00 -26.96 -4.59
N ARG A 107 -9.66 -27.97 -5.15
CA ARG A 107 -10.68 -28.72 -4.42
C ARG A 107 -10.09 -29.45 -3.22
N ALA A 108 -8.99 -30.18 -3.43
CA ALA A 108 -8.31 -30.89 -2.34
C ALA A 108 -7.82 -29.93 -1.24
N THR A 109 -7.32 -28.76 -1.63
CA THR A 109 -6.94 -27.70 -0.68
C THR A 109 -8.14 -27.18 0.11
N ALA A 110 -9.26 -26.87 -0.56
CA ALA A 110 -10.46 -26.37 0.10
C ALA A 110 -11.10 -27.41 1.05
N GLU A 111 -10.96 -28.70 0.74
CA GLU A 111 -11.42 -29.81 1.59
C GLU A 111 -10.42 -30.17 2.72
N GLY A 112 -9.28 -29.46 2.82
CA GLY A 112 -8.26 -29.70 3.84
C GLY A 112 -7.41 -30.97 3.60
N ARG A 113 -7.50 -31.61 2.42
CA ARG A 113 -6.69 -32.76 2.01
C ARG A 113 -5.35 -32.28 1.44
N LEU A 114 -4.56 -31.63 2.32
CA LEU A 114 -3.35 -30.89 1.94
C LEU A 114 -2.28 -31.80 1.30
N GLY A 115 -2.17 -33.07 1.76
CA GLY A 115 -1.25 -34.04 1.20
C GLY A 115 -1.60 -34.34 -0.27
N ASP A 116 -2.87 -34.68 -0.55
CA ASP A 116 -3.37 -34.96 -1.90
C ASP A 116 -3.20 -33.76 -2.83
N ALA A 117 -3.49 -32.57 -2.30
CA ALA A 117 -3.29 -31.30 -3.04
C ALA A 117 -1.82 -31.14 -3.48
N LEU A 118 -0.88 -31.34 -2.56
CA LEU A 118 0.54 -31.22 -2.85
C LEU A 118 1.08 -32.28 -3.80
N GLU A 119 0.47 -33.48 -3.86
CA GLU A 119 0.80 -34.47 -4.88
C GLU A 119 0.40 -34.04 -6.29
N LEU A 120 -0.68 -33.26 -6.42
CA LEU A 120 -1.11 -32.66 -7.68
C LEU A 120 -0.22 -31.49 -8.13
N TYR A 121 0.33 -30.72 -7.18
CA TYR A 121 1.22 -29.59 -7.48
C TYR A 121 2.64 -30.08 -7.77
N ARG A 122 2.93 -30.44 -9.02
CA ARG A 122 4.22 -30.98 -9.45
C ARG A 122 5.22 -29.93 -9.93
N GLY A 123 4.74 -28.74 -10.29
CA GLY A 123 5.49 -27.59 -10.78
C GLY A 123 4.56 -26.41 -11.00
N GLU A 124 5.07 -25.39 -11.65
CA GLU A 124 4.27 -24.18 -11.97
C GLU A 124 3.22 -24.47 -13.03
N LEU A 125 2.18 -23.66 -13.04
CA LEU A 125 1.14 -23.73 -14.07
C LEU A 125 1.76 -23.52 -15.45
N LEU A 126 1.58 -24.48 -16.37
CA LEU A 126 2.14 -24.45 -17.74
C LEU A 126 3.65 -24.08 -17.69
N GLU A 127 4.44 -24.84 -16.95
CA GLU A 127 5.87 -24.58 -16.77
C GLU A 127 6.61 -24.52 -18.12
N GLY A 128 7.36 -23.42 -18.36
CA GLY A 128 8.06 -23.19 -19.61
C GLY A 128 7.18 -22.87 -20.82
N PHE A 129 5.87 -22.77 -20.66
CA PHE A 129 4.95 -22.45 -21.75
C PHE A 129 4.87 -20.94 -21.98
N PHE A 130 4.86 -20.57 -23.26
CA PHE A 130 4.82 -19.18 -23.71
C PHE A 130 4.11 -19.07 -25.07
N ILE A 131 3.30 -18.01 -25.27
CA ILE A 131 2.70 -17.68 -26.56
C ILE A 131 3.02 -16.24 -26.98
N ARG A 132 3.43 -16.07 -28.24
CA ARG A 132 3.74 -14.74 -28.79
C ARG A 132 2.46 -13.98 -29.14
N GLY A 133 2.43 -12.67 -28.86
CA GLY A 133 1.36 -11.77 -29.31
C GLY A 133 0.08 -11.84 -28.45
N ALA A 134 0.12 -12.38 -27.22
CA ALA A 134 -1.03 -12.46 -26.32
C ALA A 134 -0.64 -12.00 -24.90
N LEU A 135 -0.20 -10.75 -24.79
CA LEU A 135 0.27 -10.16 -23.53
C LEU A 135 -0.72 -10.31 -22.37
N GLY A 136 -2.02 -10.18 -22.65
CA GLY A 136 -3.05 -10.36 -21.62
C GLY A 136 -3.11 -11.78 -21.07
N PHE A 137 -2.90 -12.80 -21.91
CA PHE A 137 -2.81 -14.19 -21.47
C PHE A 137 -1.53 -14.44 -20.66
N GLU A 138 -0.38 -13.92 -21.12
CA GLU A 138 0.89 -14.09 -20.40
C GLU A 138 0.81 -13.47 -19.01
N GLN A 139 0.21 -12.29 -18.88
CA GLN A 139 -0.02 -11.64 -17.59
C GLN A 139 -0.95 -12.46 -16.68
N TRP A 140 -2.07 -12.94 -17.22
CA TRP A 140 -2.96 -13.86 -16.49
C TRP A 140 -2.21 -15.13 -16.03
N LEU A 141 -1.36 -15.68 -16.88
CA LEU A 141 -0.59 -16.89 -16.58
C LEU A 141 0.39 -16.65 -15.41
N GLU A 142 1.10 -15.51 -15.41
CA GLU A 142 2.01 -15.17 -14.32
C GLU A 142 1.26 -14.91 -13.01
N ASP A 143 0.14 -14.20 -13.05
CA ASP A 143 -0.70 -13.96 -11.88
C ASP A 143 -1.23 -15.28 -11.30
N GLU A 144 -1.65 -16.20 -12.16
CA GLU A 144 -2.19 -17.49 -11.76
C GLU A 144 -1.08 -18.43 -11.24
N ARG A 145 0.13 -18.39 -11.82
CA ARG A 145 1.33 -19.06 -11.29
C ARG A 145 1.64 -18.60 -9.88
N ALA A 146 1.69 -17.28 -9.66
CA ALA A 146 1.95 -16.71 -8.35
C ALA A 146 0.88 -17.11 -7.32
N ARG A 147 -0.39 -17.08 -7.72
CA ARG A 147 -1.52 -17.48 -6.87
C ARG A 147 -1.43 -18.95 -6.46
N LEU A 148 -1.26 -19.86 -7.42
CA LEU A 148 -1.20 -21.30 -7.17
C LEU A 148 0.06 -21.69 -6.37
N ARG A 149 1.20 -21.03 -6.63
CA ARG A 149 2.43 -21.19 -5.85
C ARG A 149 2.21 -20.78 -4.38
N SER A 150 1.54 -19.66 -4.13
CA SER A 150 1.19 -19.20 -2.78
C SER A 150 0.30 -20.21 -2.04
N VAL A 151 -0.72 -20.75 -2.72
CA VAL A 151 -1.61 -21.79 -2.14
C VAL A 151 -0.83 -23.07 -1.84
N ALA A 152 0.04 -23.50 -2.73
CA ALA A 152 0.87 -24.70 -2.52
C ALA A 152 1.87 -24.52 -1.36
N LEU A 153 2.52 -23.34 -1.27
CA LEU A 153 3.41 -23.01 -0.17
C LEU A 153 2.67 -23.02 1.18
N HIS A 154 1.51 -22.37 1.21
CA HIS A 154 0.67 -22.35 2.42
C HIS A 154 0.23 -23.77 2.84
N SER A 155 -0.19 -24.60 1.88
CA SER A 155 -0.59 -25.99 2.13
C SER A 155 0.57 -26.83 2.68
N ALA A 156 1.77 -26.68 2.12
CA ALA A 156 2.96 -27.40 2.58
C ALA A 156 3.39 -26.95 3.98
N THR A 157 3.29 -25.66 4.27
CA THR A 157 3.61 -25.09 5.59
C THR A 157 2.60 -25.54 6.64
N ALA A 158 1.31 -25.51 6.33
CA ALA A 158 0.25 -25.97 7.24
C ALA A 158 0.36 -27.46 7.55
N LEU A 159 0.67 -28.29 6.55
CA LEU A 159 0.88 -29.71 6.75
C LEU A 159 2.13 -30.01 7.59
N ALA A 160 3.22 -29.27 7.37
CA ALA A 160 4.42 -29.37 8.20
C ALA A 160 4.12 -28.99 9.67
N GLU A 161 3.33 -27.95 9.92
CA GLU A 161 2.88 -27.54 11.26
C GLU A 161 2.02 -28.62 11.92
N GLN A 162 1.07 -29.18 11.19
CA GLN A 162 0.20 -30.24 11.67
C GLN A 162 1.02 -31.48 12.10
N ARG A 163 2.01 -31.90 11.30
CA ARG A 163 2.91 -33.01 11.62
C ARG A 163 3.80 -32.71 12.81
N GLN A 164 4.31 -31.48 12.90
CA GLN A 164 5.11 -31.04 14.03
C GLN A 164 4.30 -31.04 15.34
N GLN A 165 3.04 -30.61 15.33
CA GLN A 165 2.14 -30.66 16.49
C GLN A 165 1.79 -32.08 16.88
N GLY A 166 1.68 -33.00 15.91
CA GLY A 166 1.49 -34.41 16.11
C GLY A 166 2.73 -35.17 16.58
N GLY A 167 3.88 -34.49 16.71
CA GLY A 167 5.15 -35.08 17.18
C GLY A 167 5.98 -35.74 16.08
N ASP A 168 5.49 -35.83 14.86
CA ASP A 168 6.22 -36.40 13.72
C ASP A 168 7.13 -35.37 13.09
N LEU A 169 8.28 -35.13 13.73
CA LEU A 169 9.28 -34.17 13.27
C LEU A 169 9.93 -34.58 11.94
N ALA A 170 10.01 -35.89 11.64
CA ALA A 170 10.62 -36.36 10.42
C ALA A 170 9.75 -36.00 9.20
N GLU A 171 8.45 -36.27 9.30
CA GLU A 171 7.51 -35.88 8.25
C GLU A 171 7.34 -34.36 8.15
N ALA A 172 7.35 -33.65 9.29
CA ALA A 172 7.35 -32.19 9.30
C ALA A 172 8.55 -31.59 8.53
N ALA A 173 9.76 -32.16 8.70
CA ALA A 173 10.95 -31.76 7.96
C ALA A 173 10.81 -32.01 6.45
N GLN A 174 10.17 -33.13 6.05
CA GLN A 174 9.93 -33.43 4.64
C GLN A 174 9.01 -32.41 3.99
N TRP A 175 7.90 -32.07 4.66
CA TRP A 175 6.96 -31.05 4.15
C TRP A 175 7.56 -29.65 4.16
N THR A 176 8.38 -29.31 5.16
CA THR A 176 9.11 -28.02 5.16
C THR A 176 10.16 -27.97 4.03
N ARG A 177 10.86 -29.07 3.72
CA ARG A 177 11.72 -29.17 2.52
C ARG A 177 10.91 -29.00 1.23
N ARG A 178 9.69 -29.54 1.18
CA ARG A 178 8.78 -29.34 0.03
C ARG A 178 8.39 -27.89 -0.12
N ALA A 179 8.03 -27.22 0.98
CA ALA A 179 7.73 -25.78 1.00
C ALA A 179 8.92 -24.93 0.49
N LEU A 180 10.15 -25.24 0.93
CA LEU A 180 11.36 -24.57 0.48
C LEU A 180 11.68 -24.81 -1.00
N ARG A 181 11.27 -25.95 -1.58
CA ARG A 181 11.38 -26.17 -3.04
C ARG A 181 10.36 -25.33 -3.83
N ILE A 182 9.17 -25.10 -3.28
CA ILE A 182 8.13 -24.24 -3.89
C ILE A 182 8.54 -22.77 -3.83
N ALA A 183 9.18 -22.34 -2.73
CA ALA A 183 9.68 -20.99 -2.53
C ALA A 183 11.16 -21.04 -2.10
N PRO A 184 12.11 -21.12 -3.05
CA PRO A 184 13.52 -21.40 -2.78
C PRO A 184 14.26 -20.35 -1.97
N PHE A 185 13.71 -19.13 -1.91
CA PHE A 185 14.28 -17.98 -1.21
C PHE A 185 13.49 -17.54 0.02
N ASP A 186 12.55 -18.38 0.51
CA ASP A 186 11.73 -18.07 1.68
C ASP A 186 12.50 -18.37 2.97
N GLU A 187 13.14 -17.36 3.55
CA GLU A 187 13.93 -17.51 4.78
C GLU A 187 13.12 -17.95 6.00
N PRO A 188 11.87 -17.53 6.22
CA PRO A 188 11.04 -18.08 7.29
C PRO A 188 10.89 -19.61 7.22
N THR A 189 10.64 -20.14 6.02
CA THR A 189 10.59 -21.59 5.77
C THR A 189 11.95 -22.27 6.01
N LEU A 190 13.04 -21.64 5.59
CA LEU A 190 14.39 -22.14 5.86
C LEU A 190 14.66 -22.22 7.37
N ARG A 191 14.39 -21.15 8.12
CA ARG A 191 14.57 -21.15 9.59
C ARG A 191 13.76 -22.25 10.27
N ARG A 192 12.53 -22.46 9.81
CA ARG A 192 11.69 -23.57 10.32
C ARG A 192 12.31 -24.94 10.04
N LEU A 193 12.86 -25.13 8.84
CA LEU A 193 13.53 -26.39 8.48
C LEU A 193 14.76 -26.64 9.35
N ILE A 194 15.61 -25.62 9.53
CA ILE A 194 16.80 -25.67 10.38
C ILE A 194 16.42 -26.06 11.82
N GLN A 195 15.39 -25.40 12.38
CA GLN A 195 14.91 -25.69 13.74
C GLN A 195 14.32 -27.11 13.86
N THR A 196 13.59 -27.56 12.85
CA THR A 196 13.00 -28.92 12.86
C THR A 196 14.07 -29.98 12.79
N LEU A 197 15.11 -29.81 11.96
CA LEU A 197 16.25 -30.71 11.86
C LEU A 197 17.09 -30.72 13.14
N ASP A 198 17.33 -29.56 13.75
CA ASP A 198 18.02 -29.45 15.03
C ASP A 198 17.26 -30.22 16.15
N ARG A 199 15.92 -30.10 16.19
CA ARG A 199 15.06 -30.87 17.14
C ARG A 199 15.07 -32.36 16.87
N LEU A 200 15.27 -32.81 15.62
CA LEU A 200 15.48 -34.21 15.25
C LEU A 200 16.86 -34.73 15.63
N GLY A 201 17.79 -33.87 16.07
CA GLY A 201 19.18 -34.21 16.32
C GLY A 201 20.06 -34.23 15.06
N ASP A 202 19.51 -33.88 13.91
CA ASP A 202 20.21 -33.81 12.63
C ASP A 202 20.86 -32.42 12.45
N ARG A 203 21.87 -32.17 13.29
CA ARG A 203 22.61 -30.91 13.28
C ARG A 203 23.39 -30.69 11.97
N ALA A 204 23.94 -31.79 11.42
CA ALA A 204 24.67 -31.71 10.15
C ALA A 204 23.72 -31.29 9.02
N GLY A 205 22.58 -31.97 8.89
CA GLY A 205 21.56 -31.64 7.90
C GLY A 205 21.01 -30.22 8.05
N ALA A 206 20.88 -29.68 9.27
CA ALA A 206 20.48 -28.31 9.51
C ALA A 206 21.51 -27.30 8.96
N LEU A 207 22.79 -27.54 9.18
CA LEU A 207 23.87 -26.68 8.68
C LEU A 207 24.09 -26.83 7.17
N ASP A 208 23.91 -28.03 6.61
CA ASP A 208 24.00 -28.28 5.17
C ASP A 208 22.90 -27.55 4.40
N VAL A 209 21.66 -27.56 4.91
CA VAL A 209 20.55 -26.83 4.29
C VAL A 209 20.80 -25.32 4.33
N TYR A 210 21.35 -24.80 5.43
CA TYR A 210 21.74 -23.40 5.55
C TYR A 210 22.84 -23.05 4.54
N ALA A 211 23.89 -23.87 4.41
CA ALA A 211 24.99 -23.64 3.49
C ALA A 211 24.50 -23.64 2.02
N ALA A 212 23.70 -24.63 1.64
CA ALA A 212 23.14 -24.74 0.28
C ALA A 212 22.22 -23.55 -0.04
N PHE A 213 21.44 -23.06 0.92
CA PHE A 213 20.62 -21.86 0.75
C PHE A 213 21.47 -20.60 0.56
N THR A 214 22.50 -20.43 1.40
CA THR A 214 23.42 -19.28 1.32
C THR A 214 24.14 -19.24 -0.03
N GLU A 215 24.62 -20.40 -0.50
CA GLU A 215 25.28 -20.50 -1.81
C GLU A 215 24.32 -20.14 -2.95
N ARG A 216 23.08 -20.66 -2.92
CA ARG A 216 22.05 -20.32 -3.90
C ARG A 216 21.67 -18.85 -3.86
N LEU A 217 21.43 -18.30 -2.66
CA LEU A 217 21.07 -16.89 -2.46
C LEU A 217 22.15 -15.97 -3.04
N LYS A 218 23.41 -16.34 -2.81
CA LYS A 218 24.56 -15.58 -3.34
C LYS A 218 24.73 -15.72 -4.85
N ALA A 219 24.48 -16.91 -5.40
CA ALA A 219 24.62 -17.19 -6.84
C ALA A 219 23.49 -16.56 -7.68
N GLU A 220 22.25 -16.56 -7.19
CA GLU A 220 21.08 -16.16 -7.96
C GLU A 220 20.59 -14.75 -7.62
N LEU A 221 20.80 -14.26 -6.38
CA LEU A 221 20.32 -12.95 -5.90
C LEU A 221 21.44 -12.04 -5.40
N GLU A 222 22.71 -12.51 -5.42
CA GLU A 222 23.90 -11.78 -4.92
C GLU A 222 23.73 -11.24 -3.49
N ALA A 223 22.93 -11.93 -2.67
CA ALA A 223 22.56 -11.53 -1.31
C ALA A 223 23.12 -12.50 -0.27
N ASP A 224 23.28 -12.01 0.96
CA ASP A 224 23.56 -12.83 2.13
C ASP A 224 22.26 -13.09 2.90
N PRO A 225 22.15 -14.23 3.64
CA PRO A 225 20.99 -14.51 4.48
C PRO A 225 20.74 -13.41 5.53
N ALA A 226 19.48 -13.22 5.89
CA ALA A 226 19.10 -12.29 6.95
C ALA A 226 19.84 -12.57 8.27
N PRO A 227 20.15 -11.54 9.07
CA PRO A 227 20.89 -11.70 10.33
C PRO A 227 20.27 -12.73 11.27
N GLU A 228 18.94 -12.86 11.31
CA GLU A 228 18.22 -13.80 12.14
C GLU A 228 18.48 -15.26 11.71
N THR A 229 18.60 -15.48 10.39
CA THR A 229 18.89 -16.80 9.81
C THR A 229 20.33 -17.18 10.05
N ALA A 230 21.26 -16.24 9.89
CA ALA A 230 22.69 -16.45 10.19
C ALA A 230 22.91 -16.74 11.68
N THR A 231 22.31 -15.95 12.56
CA THR A 231 22.39 -16.13 14.02
C THR A 231 21.87 -17.50 14.46
N LEU A 232 20.78 -17.98 13.87
CA LEU A 232 20.23 -19.33 14.14
C LEU A 232 21.23 -20.43 13.76
N ALA A 233 21.85 -20.32 12.58
CA ALA A 233 22.85 -21.28 12.12
C ALA A 233 24.11 -21.28 13.00
N ASP A 234 24.57 -20.10 13.42
CA ASP A 234 25.74 -19.94 14.31
C ASP A 234 25.46 -20.50 15.71
N ALA A 235 24.26 -20.24 16.27
CA ALA A 235 23.87 -20.82 17.55
C ALA A 235 23.87 -22.38 17.53
N ILE A 236 23.48 -22.98 16.41
CA ILE A 236 23.57 -24.44 16.21
C ILE A 236 25.03 -24.87 16.06
N ARG A 237 25.87 -24.11 15.36
CA ARG A 237 27.29 -24.40 15.14
C ARG A 237 28.12 -24.32 16.42
N GLU A 238 27.82 -23.37 17.30
CA GLU A 238 28.57 -23.15 18.54
C GLU A 238 28.17 -24.07 19.69
N ARG A 239 27.03 -24.73 19.60
CA ARG A 239 26.57 -25.64 20.67
C ARG A 239 27.54 -26.80 20.84
N LYS A 240 28.43 -26.74 21.84
CA LYS A 240 29.32 -27.83 22.22
C LYS A 240 28.55 -29.03 22.68
N ILE A 241 28.79 -30.21 22.09
CA ILE A 241 28.26 -31.49 22.58
C ILE A 241 28.93 -31.71 23.90
N ALA A 242 28.18 -31.68 25.00
CA ALA A 242 28.64 -32.15 26.29
C ALA A 242 28.72 -33.67 26.19
N LEU A 243 29.90 -34.19 25.94
CA LEU A 243 30.20 -35.61 26.16
C LEU A 243 30.05 -35.90 27.66
N PRO A 244 29.42 -36.98 28.10
CA PRO A 244 29.36 -37.37 29.49
C PRO A 244 30.76 -37.73 29.96
N THR A 245 31.39 -36.85 30.73
CA THR A 245 32.69 -37.11 31.37
C THR A 245 32.45 -37.97 32.57
N ALA A 246 33.05 -39.18 32.55
CA ALA A 246 33.20 -40.03 33.70
C ALA A 246 33.93 -39.28 34.83
N GLN A 247 33.41 -39.42 36.04
CA GLN A 247 34.01 -38.92 37.27
C GLN A 247 35.28 -39.68 37.58
N GLU A 248 36.36 -38.92 37.82
CA GLU A 248 37.45 -39.37 38.69
C GLU A 248 37.98 -38.18 39.52
N PRO A 249 38.56 -38.47 40.69
CA PRO A 249 38.44 -37.60 41.84
C PRO A 249 39.62 -36.62 42.06
N SER A 250 39.34 -35.56 42.79
CA SER A 250 40.35 -34.61 43.28
C SER A 250 41.47 -35.25 44.10
N PRO A 251 42.66 -34.63 44.03
CA PRO A 251 43.36 -34.35 45.28
C PRO A 251 43.99 -32.94 45.40
N LYS A 252 43.65 -32.34 46.52
CA LYS A 252 44.46 -31.56 47.50
C LYS A 252 45.53 -30.57 47.00
N GLU A 253 45.35 -29.37 47.56
CA GLU A 253 46.27 -28.25 47.71
C GLU A 253 47.64 -28.61 48.28
N THR A 254 48.69 -27.85 47.87
CA THR A 254 49.57 -27.08 48.72
C THR A 254 50.56 -26.23 47.93
N PRO A 255 51.25 -25.27 48.58
CA PRO A 255 51.48 -23.97 47.94
C PRO A 255 52.98 -23.53 47.77
N ARG A 256 53.12 -22.37 47.12
CA ARG A 256 54.31 -21.44 47.19
C ARG A 256 55.62 -21.88 46.53
N THR A 257 56.13 -21.07 45.65
CA THR A 257 57.20 -20.04 45.91
C THR A 257 57.51 -19.26 44.67
N MET A 258 57.65 -17.94 44.84
CA MET A 258 58.33 -17.04 43.89
C MET A 258 59.84 -17.16 44.03
N PRO A 259 60.63 -16.89 42.99
CA PRO A 259 61.54 -15.79 43.11
C PRO A 259 61.79 -14.90 41.86
N VAL A 260 61.80 -13.64 42.15
CA VAL A 260 62.80 -12.60 41.83
C VAL A 260 63.31 -12.44 40.43
N ALA A 261 63.12 -11.27 39.97
CA ALA A 261 63.51 -10.58 38.73
C ALA A 261 64.98 -10.58 38.39
N ARG A 262 65.28 -10.61 37.13
CA ARG A 262 66.43 -9.98 36.53
C ARG A 262 66.08 -9.16 35.29
N SER A 263 66.38 -7.87 35.37
CA SER A 263 66.24 -6.84 34.35
C SER A 263 67.20 -7.08 33.16
N ARG A 264 66.71 -6.94 31.94
CA ARG A 264 67.48 -6.51 30.77
C ARG A 264 66.63 -5.56 29.91
N ARG A 265 67.04 -4.31 29.88
CA ARG A 265 66.69 -3.30 28.88
C ARG A 265 67.61 -3.45 27.66
N PRO A 266 67.40 -2.77 26.58
CA PRO A 266 66.22 -2.36 25.78
C PRO A 266 66.44 -2.56 24.27
N ARG A 267 65.43 -2.66 23.51
CA ARG A 267 65.44 -2.29 22.04
C ARG A 267 64.02 -2.01 21.58
N PHE A 268 63.34 -1.05 22.26
CA PHE A 268 61.93 -0.73 21.97
C PHE A 268 61.76 0.43 20.96
N GLY A 269 62.81 1.14 20.56
CA GLY A 269 62.70 2.31 19.70
C GLY A 269 62.39 2.02 18.20
N LEU A 270 62.88 0.91 17.70
CA LEU A 270 62.71 0.58 16.27
C LEU A 270 61.36 -0.08 15.94
N ALA A 271 60.85 -0.86 16.90
CA ALA A 271 59.55 -1.53 16.74
C ALA A 271 58.35 -0.54 16.80
N VAL A 272 58.42 0.48 17.65
CA VAL A 272 57.39 1.51 17.77
C VAL A 272 57.38 2.42 16.52
N ALA A 273 58.53 2.74 15.93
CA ALA A 273 58.62 3.50 14.68
C ALA A 273 58.05 2.72 13.49
N LEU A 274 58.37 1.43 13.38
CA LEU A 274 57.78 0.56 12.31
C LEU A 274 56.32 0.31 12.50
N LEU A 275 55.82 0.18 13.74
CA LEU A 275 54.39 0.07 14.02
C LEU A 275 53.64 1.38 13.70
N GLY A 276 54.23 2.53 14.02
CA GLY A 276 53.70 3.85 13.67
C GLY A 276 53.61 4.05 12.16
N ILE A 277 54.64 3.66 11.42
CA ILE A 277 54.63 3.72 9.93
C ILE A 277 53.62 2.71 9.37
N ALA A 278 53.54 1.49 9.92
CA ALA A 278 52.54 0.52 9.50
C ALA A 278 51.10 1.00 9.76
N VAL A 279 50.83 1.64 10.91
CA VAL A 279 49.52 2.24 11.25
C VAL A 279 49.21 3.42 10.32
N VAL A 280 50.18 4.27 10.01
CA VAL A 280 50.01 5.40 9.08
C VAL A 280 49.81 4.90 7.66
N VAL A 281 50.58 3.91 7.20
CA VAL A 281 50.41 3.30 5.87
C VAL A 281 49.07 2.53 5.79
N THR A 282 48.67 1.82 6.84
CA THR A 282 47.38 1.12 6.89
C THR A 282 46.20 2.09 6.98
N SER A 283 46.32 3.16 7.77
CA SER A 283 45.27 4.19 7.82
C SER A 283 45.20 5.04 6.55
N LEU A 284 46.32 5.27 5.87
CA LEU A 284 46.36 5.95 4.58
C LEU A 284 45.81 5.03 3.47
N SER A 285 46.14 3.74 3.48
CA SER A 285 45.60 2.75 2.54
C SER A 285 44.09 2.44 2.81
N LEU A 286 43.63 2.50 4.06
CA LEU A 286 42.20 2.44 4.41
C LEU A 286 41.46 3.73 4.01
N ARG A 287 42.09 4.91 4.14
CA ARG A 287 41.52 6.17 3.61
C ARG A 287 41.53 6.23 2.08
N MET A 288 42.50 5.60 1.40
CA MET A 288 42.52 5.49 -0.07
C MET A 288 41.54 4.44 -0.61
N ARG A 289 40.98 3.57 0.25
CA ARG A 289 39.95 2.57 -0.08
C ARG A 289 38.53 2.92 0.39
N ALA A 290 38.33 4.11 0.98
CA ALA A 290 37.00 4.58 1.30
C ALA A 290 36.28 4.84 -0.02
N THR A 291 35.45 3.88 -0.45
CA THR A 291 34.45 4.11 -1.49
C THR A 291 33.62 5.32 -1.07
N PRO A 292 33.45 6.33 -1.92
CA PRO A 292 32.63 7.48 -1.58
C PRO A 292 31.23 7.02 -1.16
N SER A 293 30.68 7.58 -0.09
CA SER A 293 29.32 7.28 0.32
C SER A 293 28.37 7.63 -0.82
N LEU A 294 27.50 6.69 -1.22
CA LEU A 294 26.55 6.89 -2.29
C LEU A 294 25.52 7.96 -1.90
N ASN A 295 25.44 9.02 -2.69
CA ASN A 295 24.43 10.07 -2.55
C ASN A 295 23.22 9.73 -3.43
N ALA A 296 22.08 9.47 -2.83
CA ALA A 296 20.83 9.13 -3.55
C ALA A 296 20.37 10.22 -4.52
N LYS A 297 20.75 11.48 -4.31
CA LYS A 297 20.44 12.61 -5.19
C LYS A 297 21.45 12.80 -6.32
N ARG A 298 22.59 12.07 -6.29
CA ARG A 298 23.62 12.18 -7.34
C ARG A 298 23.38 11.11 -8.40
N VAL A 299 23.32 11.53 -9.65
CA VAL A 299 23.00 10.71 -10.82
C VAL A 299 24.19 10.69 -11.77
N LEU A 300 24.59 9.51 -12.22
CA LEU A 300 25.51 9.33 -13.34
C LEU A 300 24.71 8.96 -14.58
N VAL A 301 24.92 9.65 -15.69
CA VAL A 301 24.39 9.30 -17.01
C VAL A 301 25.52 8.78 -17.86
N VAL A 302 25.40 7.56 -18.35
CA VAL A 302 26.41 6.98 -19.26
C VAL A 302 25.92 7.01 -20.71
N PRO A 303 26.83 7.06 -21.69
CA PRO A 303 26.48 7.00 -23.10
C PRO A 303 25.63 5.78 -23.44
N PHE A 304 24.63 5.96 -24.29
CA PHE A 304 23.75 4.88 -24.73
C PHE A 304 24.45 3.99 -25.70
N THR A 305 24.31 2.68 -25.51
CA THR A 305 24.94 1.68 -26.38
C THR A 305 24.24 1.59 -27.73
N ASN A 306 24.97 1.81 -28.82
CA ASN A 306 24.41 1.60 -30.15
C ASN A 306 24.32 0.08 -30.46
N ARG A 307 23.09 -0.41 -30.65
CA ARG A 307 22.76 -1.78 -31.05
C ARG A 307 21.98 -1.83 -32.38
N THR A 308 22.04 -0.75 -33.16
CA THR A 308 21.36 -0.68 -34.47
C THR A 308 22.05 -1.46 -35.56
N GLY A 309 23.34 -1.75 -35.41
CA GLY A 309 24.20 -2.28 -36.45
C GLY A 309 24.76 -1.18 -37.39
N ASP A 310 24.24 0.04 -37.34
CA ASP A 310 24.70 1.17 -38.14
C ASP A 310 25.69 2.05 -37.32
N THR A 311 26.93 2.04 -37.72
CA THR A 311 28.01 2.80 -37.04
C THR A 311 27.88 4.31 -37.19
N THR A 312 27.10 4.81 -38.16
CA THR A 312 26.86 6.25 -38.34
C THR A 312 26.02 6.84 -37.18
N LEU A 313 25.27 5.97 -36.44
CA LEU A 313 24.49 6.34 -35.29
C LEU A 313 25.27 6.28 -33.94
N ASN A 314 26.56 5.92 -33.96
CA ASN A 314 27.38 5.92 -32.74
C ASN A 314 27.40 7.26 -31.98
N PRO A 315 27.45 8.46 -32.63
CA PRO A 315 27.41 9.73 -31.92
C PRO A 315 26.11 10.00 -31.17
N LEU A 316 25.02 9.33 -31.56
CA LEU A 316 23.71 9.54 -30.96
C LEU A 316 23.63 9.06 -29.52
N GLY A 317 24.41 8.03 -29.16
CA GLY A 317 24.52 7.55 -27.79
C GLY A 317 25.10 8.60 -26.84
N ASN A 318 26.14 9.31 -27.28
CA ASN A 318 26.74 10.41 -26.53
C ASN A 318 25.76 11.61 -26.47
N LEU A 319 25.15 11.96 -27.61
CA LEU A 319 24.18 13.05 -27.68
C LEU A 319 23.01 12.82 -26.72
N ALA A 320 22.51 11.60 -26.62
CA ALA A 320 21.45 11.23 -25.69
C ALA A 320 21.87 11.47 -24.22
N ALA A 321 23.06 10.98 -23.85
CA ALA A 321 23.61 11.18 -22.51
C ALA A 321 23.80 12.66 -22.18
N ASP A 322 24.35 13.46 -23.09
CA ASP A 322 24.57 14.90 -22.92
C ASP A 322 23.26 15.67 -22.76
N TRP A 323 22.21 15.31 -23.50
CA TRP A 323 20.91 15.96 -23.40
C TRP A 323 20.20 15.63 -22.10
N ILE A 324 20.27 14.38 -21.65
CA ILE A 324 19.72 13.92 -20.38
C ILE A 324 20.48 14.61 -19.23
N THR A 325 21.80 14.63 -19.27
CA THR A 325 22.65 15.31 -18.28
C THR A 325 22.30 16.78 -18.12
N ARG A 326 22.14 17.51 -19.24
CA ARG A 326 21.72 18.92 -19.21
C ARG A 326 20.31 19.10 -18.65
N GLY A 327 19.39 18.20 -19.01
CA GLY A 327 18.04 18.22 -18.46
C GLY A 327 18.05 18.04 -16.95
N LEU A 328 18.74 17.03 -16.46
CA LEU A 328 18.85 16.74 -15.02
C LEU A 328 19.52 17.89 -14.24
N ALA A 329 20.59 18.49 -14.79
CA ALA A 329 21.27 19.61 -14.17
C ALA A 329 20.38 20.86 -14.02
N SER A 330 19.32 21.00 -14.84
CA SER A 330 18.35 22.10 -14.75
C SER A 330 17.24 21.86 -13.72
N THR A 331 17.19 20.71 -13.05
CA THR A 331 16.10 20.36 -12.12
C THR A 331 16.27 20.96 -10.70
N GLU A 332 17.46 21.45 -10.34
CA GLU A 332 17.83 21.90 -8.97
C GLU A 332 17.61 20.87 -7.85
N VAL A 333 17.05 19.73 -8.16
CA VAL A 333 16.70 18.63 -7.22
C VAL A 333 17.78 17.56 -7.20
N LEU A 334 18.50 17.40 -8.33
CA LEU A 334 19.45 16.34 -8.56
C LEU A 334 20.86 16.91 -8.79
N GLU A 335 21.85 16.20 -8.28
CA GLU A 335 23.25 16.43 -8.57
C GLU A 335 23.69 15.53 -9.74
N VAL A 336 24.21 16.07 -10.81
CA VAL A 336 24.70 15.26 -11.94
C VAL A 336 26.22 15.09 -11.82
N ALA A 337 26.66 13.83 -11.81
CA ALA A 337 28.09 13.51 -11.82
C ALA A 337 28.67 13.78 -13.21
N ASP A 338 29.84 14.45 -13.26
CA ASP A 338 30.56 14.70 -14.51
C ASP A 338 31.20 13.40 -15.03
N PRO A 339 30.81 12.91 -16.21
CA PRO A 339 31.45 11.74 -16.81
C PRO A 339 32.94 11.94 -17.09
N GLY A 340 33.39 13.17 -17.29
CA GLY A 340 34.82 13.52 -17.52
C GLY A 340 35.70 13.27 -16.28
N ALA A 341 35.14 13.28 -15.07
CA ALA A 341 35.86 12.99 -13.85
C ALA A 341 36.39 11.52 -13.81
N ILE A 342 35.78 10.62 -14.58
CA ILE A 342 36.17 9.20 -14.67
C ILE A 342 37.45 9.02 -15.44
N VAL A 343 37.65 9.77 -16.53
CA VAL A 343 38.83 9.70 -17.38
C VAL A 343 40.08 10.16 -16.60
N LEU A 344 39.96 11.13 -15.73
CA LEU A 344 41.05 11.61 -14.87
C LEU A 344 41.41 10.63 -13.75
N GLY A 345 40.45 9.82 -13.27
CA GLY A 345 40.65 8.79 -12.25
C GLY A 345 41.37 7.54 -12.82
N ALA A 346 40.99 7.11 -14.01
CA ALA A 346 41.58 5.94 -14.69
C ALA A 346 43.06 6.15 -15.05
N ASN A 347 43.44 7.37 -15.41
CA ASN A 347 44.87 7.73 -15.70
C ASN A 347 45.75 7.74 -14.44
N ARG A 348 45.20 7.79 -13.24
CA ARG A 348 45.97 7.74 -11.96
C ARG A 348 46.31 6.34 -11.50
N THR A 349 45.64 5.30 -12.00
CA THR A 349 45.79 3.92 -11.54
C THR A 349 46.59 3.03 -12.56
N GLY A 350 47.10 3.59 -13.66
CA GLY A 350 48.05 2.90 -14.56
C GLY A 350 47.54 1.63 -15.23
N GLY A 351 46.21 1.43 -15.32
CA GLY A 351 45.59 0.27 -15.92
C GLY A 351 44.78 0.64 -17.14
N ILE A 352 45.19 0.23 -18.33
CA ILE A 352 44.37 0.22 -19.55
C ILE A 352 43.37 -0.94 -19.40
N GLY A 353 42.33 -0.75 -18.56
CA GLY A 353 41.15 -1.58 -18.48
C GLY A 353 39.96 -0.69 -18.74
N VAL A 354 39.27 -0.89 -19.85
CA VAL A 354 37.94 -0.31 -20.10
C VAL A 354 37.07 -0.78 -18.92
N VAL A 355 36.70 0.11 -18.01
CA VAL A 355 35.75 -0.19 -16.97
C VAL A 355 34.40 -0.40 -17.68
N SER A 356 34.11 -1.65 -18.02
CA SER A 356 32.90 -2.05 -18.74
C SER A 356 31.66 -2.01 -17.86
N ASP A 357 31.81 -1.74 -16.56
CA ASP A 357 30.73 -1.74 -15.58
C ASP A 357 30.30 -0.31 -15.22
N ALA A 358 29.17 0.09 -15.75
CA ALA A 358 28.56 1.39 -15.46
C ALA A 358 28.20 1.58 -13.97
N VAL A 359 27.90 0.51 -13.25
CA VAL A 359 27.62 0.53 -11.81
C VAL A 359 28.89 0.84 -11.02
N ALA A 360 30.02 0.23 -11.40
CA ALA A 360 31.31 0.54 -10.78
C ALA A 360 31.71 2.01 -11.01
N GLN A 361 31.42 2.56 -12.19
CA GLN A 361 31.62 3.98 -12.49
C GLN A 361 30.75 4.87 -11.59
N ALA A 362 29.46 4.54 -11.42
CA ALA A 362 28.56 5.27 -10.54
C ALA A 362 29.02 5.22 -9.07
N ARG A 363 29.52 4.08 -8.60
CA ARG A 363 30.12 3.95 -7.25
C ARG A 363 31.35 4.84 -7.08
N THR A 364 32.22 4.89 -8.10
CA THR A 364 33.45 5.72 -8.07
C THR A 364 33.12 7.22 -7.98
N THR A 365 32.05 7.66 -8.63
CA THR A 365 31.57 9.05 -8.57
C THR A 365 30.73 9.35 -7.35
N GLY A 366 30.42 8.35 -6.50
CA GLY A 366 29.52 8.50 -5.37
C GLY A 366 28.06 8.72 -5.78
N SER A 367 27.68 8.33 -7.02
CA SER A 367 26.33 8.46 -7.54
C SER A 367 25.45 7.35 -6.99
N GLY A 368 24.30 7.69 -6.41
CA GLY A 368 23.32 6.73 -5.93
C GLY A 368 22.40 6.22 -7.04
N MET A 369 22.30 6.94 -8.15
CA MET A 369 21.48 6.59 -9.31
C MET A 369 22.32 6.54 -10.59
N LEU A 370 22.00 5.60 -11.48
CA LEU A 370 22.65 5.42 -12.78
C LEU A 370 21.58 5.40 -13.87
N VAL A 371 21.76 6.25 -14.89
CA VAL A 371 20.99 6.23 -16.14
C VAL A 371 21.83 5.59 -17.24
N SER A 372 21.33 4.53 -17.85
CA SER A 372 21.94 3.85 -18.97
C SER A 372 20.89 3.48 -20.03
N GLY A 373 21.31 3.26 -21.27
CA GLY A 373 20.37 2.93 -22.34
C GLY A 373 20.99 2.29 -23.56
N SER A 374 20.14 1.96 -24.53
CA SER A 374 20.50 1.35 -25.80
C SER A 374 19.63 1.91 -26.93
N LEU A 375 20.23 1.95 -28.11
CA LEU A 375 19.61 2.38 -29.35
C LEU A 375 19.43 1.16 -30.26
N TYR A 376 18.22 0.97 -30.78
CA TYR A 376 17.92 -0.07 -31.78
C TYR A 376 17.28 0.59 -33.00
N LEU A 377 17.32 -0.11 -34.14
CA LEU A 377 16.63 0.30 -35.36
C LEU A 377 15.52 -0.72 -35.64
N ARG A 378 14.26 -0.31 -35.65
CA ARG A 378 13.12 -1.17 -35.96
C ARG A 378 12.21 -0.50 -36.98
N GLN A 379 11.95 -1.19 -38.07
CA GLN A 379 11.08 -0.72 -39.15
C GLN A 379 11.42 0.71 -39.65
N GLY A 380 12.72 1.03 -39.71
CA GLY A 380 13.18 2.35 -40.14
C GLY A 380 13.10 3.45 -39.09
N GLN A 381 12.60 3.15 -37.88
CA GLN A 381 12.58 4.06 -36.75
C GLN A 381 13.67 3.72 -35.73
N ILE A 382 14.22 4.74 -35.08
CA ILE A 382 15.08 4.53 -33.93
C ILE A 382 14.23 4.26 -32.68
N GLU A 383 14.60 3.21 -31.97
CA GLU A 383 14.02 2.85 -30.68
C GLU A 383 15.03 3.17 -29.58
N LEU A 384 14.68 4.08 -28.69
CA LEU A 384 15.47 4.53 -27.56
C LEU A 384 14.98 3.82 -26.29
N ASN A 385 15.81 2.93 -25.74
CA ASN A 385 15.56 2.24 -24.49
C ASN A 385 16.45 2.83 -23.40
N ALA A 386 15.87 3.16 -22.24
CA ALA A 386 16.60 3.60 -21.07
C ALA A 386 16.18 2.84 -19.81
N LYS A 387 17.09 2.73 -18.87
CA LYS A 387 16.84 2.20 -17.53
C LYS A 387 17.50 3.08 -16.48
N ILE A 388 16.84 3.21 -15.34
CA ILE A 388 17.35 3.90 -14.16
C ILE A 388 17.61 2.84 -13.10
N THR A 389 18.85 2.78 -12.62
CA THR A 389 19.30 1.78 -11.64
C THR A 389 19.66 2.48 -10.34
N ASP A 390 19.17 2.00 -9.21
CA ASP A 390 19.67 2.35 -7.87
C ASP A 390 21.01 1.61 -7.68
N VAL A 391 22.07 2.37 -7.47
CA VAL A 391 23.45 1.85 -7.43
C VAL A 391 23.72 1.04 -6.15
N ARG A 392 22.97 1.29 -5.10
CA ARG A 392 23.10 0.58 -3.81
C ARG A 392 22.51 -0.82 -3.88
N SER A 393 21.29 -0.92 -4.38
CA SER A 393 20.54 -2.18 -4.50
C SER A 393 20.74 -2.89 -5.82
N GLU A 394 21.38 -2.22 -6.80
CA GLU A 394 21.55 -2.67 -8.20
C GLU A 394 20.22 -3.01 -8.91
N SER A 395 19.10 -2.55 -8.34
CA SER A 395 17.77 -2.78 -8.87
C SER A 395 17.34 -1.68 -9.83
N ILE A 396 16.47 -2.01 -10.77
CA ILE A 396 15.82 -1.03 -11.65
C ILE A 396 14.79 -0.27 -10.82
N VAL A 397 14.94 1.07 -10.76
CA VAL A 397 14.02 1.96 -10.02
C VAL A 397 12.64 1.97 -10.68
N HIS A 398 12.62 2.10 -12.01
CA HIS A 398 11.40 2.09 -12.82
C HIS A 398 11.71 1.68 -14.25
N PRO A 399 10.97 0.74 -14.85
CA PRO A 399 11.08 0.45 -16.28
C PRO A 399 10.51 1.62 -17.10
N LEU A 400 11.26 2.03 -18.12
CA LEU A 400 10.85 3.08 -19.05
C LEU A 400 10.43 2.45 -20.37
N ASP A 401 9.23 2.81 -20.86
CA ASP A 401 8.79 2.38 -22.18
C ASP A 401 9.70 2.96 -23.28
N PRO A 402 10.00 2.17 -24.33
CA PRO A 402 10.77 2.62 -25.47
C PRO A 402 10.19 3.88 -26.11
N VAL A 403 11.06 4.81 -26.52
CA VAL A 403 10.66 5.98 -27.29
C VAL A 403 11.09 5.80 -28.74
N PHE A 404 10.15 5.93 -29.65
CA PHE A 404 10.40 5.79 -31.08
C PHE A 404 10.55 7.15 -31.77
N GLY A 405 11.41 7.23 -32.78
CA GLY A 405 11.65 8.45 -33.53
C GLY A 405 12.31 8.23 -34.87
N ASP A 406 12.41 9.31 -35.66
CA ASP A 406 13.14 9.30 -36.92
C ASP A 406 14.66 9.29 -36.64
N PRO A 407 15.45 8.34 -37.19
CA PRO A 407 16.90 8.30 -37.01
C PRO A 407 17.62 9.54 -37.55
N HIS A 408 17.03 10.25 -38.53
CA HIS A 408 17.56 11.49 -39.09
C HIS A 408 17.16 12.75 -38.30
N GLU A 409 16.06 12.69 -37.53
CA GLU A 409 15.58 13.78 -36.65
C GLU A 409 15.30 13.28 -35.21
N PRO A 410 16.28 12.74 -34.49
CA PRO A 410 16.07 12.09 -33.19
C PRO A 410 15.71 13.06 -32.04
N ARG A 411 15.76 14.39 -32.29
CA ARG A 411 15.57 15.42 -31.27
C ARG A 411 14.25 15.32 -30.53
N ALA A 412 13.16 15.02 -31.26
CA ALA A 412 11.82 14.89 -30.65
C ALA A 412 11.75 13.69 -29.70
N ALA A 413 12.26 12.54 -30.12
CA ALA A 413 12.31 11.32 -29.32
C ALA A 413 13.23 11.48 -28.08
N LEU A 414 14.41 12.09 -28.27
CA LEU A 414 15.33 12.40 -27.17
C LEU A 414 14.70 13.36 -26.16
N LYS A 415 13.91 14.34 -26.60
CA LYS A 415 13.19 15.24 -25.69
C LYS A 415 12.21 14.46 -24.82
N VAL A 416 11.38 13.60 -25.39
CA VAL A 416 10.42 12.79 -24.67
C VAL A 416 11.13 11.87 -23.67
N LEU A 417 12.20 11.19 -24.09
CA LEU A 417 12.97 10.31 -23.21
C LEU A 417 13.57 11.07 -22.04
N ARG A 418 14.16 12.24 -22.30
CA ARG A 418 14.72 13.11 -21.27
C ARG A 418 13.67 13.52 -20.24
N GLU A 419 12.50 13.98 -20.68
CA GLU A 419 11.41 14.41 -19.78
C GLU A 419 10.95 13.26 -18.87
N ARG A 420 10.82 12.05 -19.41
CA ARG A 420 10.45 10.85 -18.63
C ARG A 420 11.52 10.49 -17.60
N ILE A 421 12.79 10.51 -17.98
CA ILE A 421 13.92 10.22 -17.06
C ILE A 421 13.98 11.28 -15.94
N MET A 422 13.81 12.56 -16.28
CA MET A 422 13.79 13.66 -15.30
C MET A 422 12.67 13.46 -14.28
N ALA A 423 11.46 13.10 -14.72
CA ALA A 423 10.33 12.87 -13.85
C ALA A 423 10.56 11.69 -12.90
N VAL A 424 10.95 10.53 -13.42
CA VAL A 424 11.21 9.33 -12.59
C VAL A 424 12.29 9.58 -11.54
N LEU A 425 13.39 10.23 -11.93
CA LEU A 425 14.47 10.52 -10.98
C LEU A 425 14.03 11.53 -9.92
N ALA A 426 13.27 12.56 -10.30
CA ALA A 426 12.76 13.53 -9.35
C ALA A 426 11.77 12.90 -8.36
N GLU A 427 10.87 12.03 -8.83
CA GLU A 427 9.98 11.24 -7.98
C GLU A 427 10.74 10.29 -7.04
N ALA A 428 11.76 9.60 -7.55
CA ALA A 428 12.54 8.64 -6.78
C ALA A 428 13.33 9.27 -5.62
N VAL A 429 13.76 10.54 -5.76
CA VAL A 429 14.49 11.25 -4.70
C VAL A 429 13.60 12.07 -3.77
N ASP A 430 12.33 12.30 -4.11
CA ASP A 430 11.34 12.94 -3.24
C ASP A 430 10.78 11.91 -2.26
N PRO A 431 11.03 12.04 -0.93
CA PRO A 431 10.56 11.07 0.05
C PRO A 431 9.03 10.91 0.06
N ARG A 432 8.29 11.95 -0.37
CA ARG A 432 6.82 11.98 -0.39
C ARG A 432 6.24 11.20 -1.58
N LEU A 433 6.98 11.11 -2.68
CA LEU A 433 6.51 10.55 -3.95
C LEU A 433 7.19 9.22 -4.30
N ARG A 434 8.28 8.87 -3.62
CA ARG A 434 9.06 7.64 -3.89
C ARG A 434 8.20 6.38 -3.97
N GLU A 435 7.22 6.24 -3.09
CA GLU A 435 6.32 5.08 -3.08
C GLU A 435 5.35 5.06 -4.26
N LEU A 436 5.06 6.23 -4.85
CA LEU A 436 4.16 6.34 -6.00
C LEU A 436 4.83 5.93 -7.32
N VAL A 437 6.16 6.00 -7.39
CA VAL A 437 6.94 5.56 -8.57
C VAL A 437 6.68 4.10 -8.91
N SER A 438 6.58 3.24 -7.90
CA SER A 438 6.32 1.80 -8.08
C SER A 438 4.87 1.49 -8.48
N ILE A 439 3.97 2.46 -8.35
CA ILE A 439 2.55 2.31 -8.63
C ILE A 439 2.20 2.81 -10.04
N ALA A 440 2.86 3.90 -10.48
CA ALA A 440 2.59 4.55 -11.75
C ALA A 440 2.89 3.64 -12.95
N GLY A 441 1.98 3.62 -13.94
CA GLY A 441 2.13 2.81 -15.14
C GLY A 441 3.15 3.37 -16.11
N GLN A 442 3.17 4.69 -16.28
CA GLN A 442 4.13 5.40 -17.11
C GLN A 442 4.63 6.65 -16.39
N PRO A 443 5.92 6.99 -16.53
CA PRO A 443 6.44 8.21 -15.96
C PRO A 443 5.83 9.42 -16.67
N PRO A 444 5.38 10.44 -15.90
CA PRO A 444 4.79 11.64 -16.48
C PRO A 444 5.84 12.51 -17.20
N SER A 445 5.38 13.53 -17.90
CA SER A 445 6.27 14.64 -18.28
C SER A 445 6.78 15.36 -17.03
N TYR A 446 7.98 15.94 -17.10
CA TYR A 446 8.58 16.61 -15.93
C TYR A 446 7.74 17.79 -15.42
N ASP A 447 7.09 18.53 -16.32
CA ASP A 447 6.20 19.63 -15.94
C ASP A 447 4.94 19.13 -15.24
N ALA A 448 4.38 18.00 -15.67
CA ALA A 448 3.26 17.36 -14.96
C ALA A 448 3.68 16.88 -13.56
N TYR A 449 4.87 16.26 -13.44
CA TYR A 449 5.45 15.90 -12.15
C TYR A 449 5.58 17.12 -11.23
N ARG A 450 6.16 18.23 -11.69
CA ARG A 450 6.32 19.45 -10.87
C ARG A 450 5.00 19.98 -10.36
N ALA A 451 4.00 20.04 -11.22
CA ALA A 451 2.65 20.48 -10.83
C ALA A 451 2.05 19.52 -9.79
N PHE A 452 2.20 18.21 -9.98
CA PHE A 452 1.72 17.20 -9.05
C PHE A 452 2.42 17.28 -7.68
N SER A 453 3.75 17.37 -7.66
CA SER A 453 4.55 17.48 -6.43
C SER A 453 4.17 18.73 -5.63
N ALA A 454 3.96 19.88 -6.28
CA ALA A 454 3.46 21.08 -5.62
C ALA A 454 2.06 20.88 -5.01
N GLY A 455 1.18 20.15 -5.70
CA GLY A 455 -0.13 19.78 -5.16
C GLY A 455 -0.03 18.87 -3.93
N VAL A 456 0.85 17.88 -3.96
CA VAL A 456 1.11 16.96 -2.84
C VAL A 456 1.66 17.71 -1.61
N GLU A 457 2.55 18.66 -1.83
CA GLU A 457 3.09 19.52 -0.76
C GLU A 457 1.99 20.32 -0.06
N ILE A 458 1.06 20.91 -0.82
CA ILE A 458 -0.08 21.64 -0.27
C ILE A 458 -1.02 20.67 0.46
N PHE A 459 -1.30 19.50 -0.14
CA PHE A 459 -2.20 18.50 0.43
C PHE A 459 -1.74 18.00 1.80
N TYR A 460 -0.43 17.83 2.00
CA TYR A 460 0.16 17.39 3.27
C TYR A 460 0.61 18.54 4.18
N GLY A 461 0.81 19.73 3.65
CA GLY A 461 1.37 20.90 4.37
C GLY A 461 0.42 21.57 5.37
N GLY A 462 -0.68 20.90 5.78
CA GLY A 462 -1.62 21.44 6.77
C GLY A 462 -2.59 22.51 6.22
N ARG A 463 -2.66 22.66 4.90
CA ARG A 463 -3.66 23.49 4.21
C ARG A 463 -4.92 22.66 3.92
N ARG A 464 -5.99 23.32 3.44
CA ARG A 464 -7.17 22.59 2.96
C ARG A 464 -6.78 21.70 1.79
N ALA A 465 -7.15 20.44 1.82
CA ALA A 465 -6.86 19.51 0.72
C ALA A 465 -7.33 20.05 -0.65
N ARG A 466 -8.40 20.84 -0.66
CA ARG A 466 -8.92 21.51 -1.88
C ARG A 466 -7.97 22.53 -2.49
N ASP A 467 -7.09 23.13 -1.70
CA ASP A 467 -6.13 24.12 -2.21
C ASP A 467 -5.10 23.46 -3.14
N ALA A 468 -4.96 22.14 -3.08
CA ALA A 468 -4.13 21.35 -3.99
C ALA A 468 -4.80 21.09 -5.36
N LEU A 469 -6.12 21.20 -5.48
CA LEU A 469 -6.87 20.87 -6.69
C LEU A 469 -6.37 21.57 -7.96
N PRO A 470 -6.09 22.87 -7.97
CA PRO A 470 -5.59 23.55 -9.19
C PRO A 470 -4.27 22.94 -9.70
N TYR A 471 -3.43 22.47 -8.78
CA TYR A 471 -2.13 21.86 -9.11
C TYR A 471 -2.33 20.45 -9.69
N PHE A 472 -3.20 19.63 -9.09
CA PHE A 472 -3.54 18.31 -9.62
C PHE A 472 -4.24 18.41 -10.98
N GLN A 473 -5.16 19.33 -11.15
CA GLN A 473 -5.82 19.58 -12.44
C GLN A 473 -4.82 20.04 -13.51
N ARG A 474 -3.87 20.91 -13.14
CA ARG A 474 -2.80 21.33 -14.04
C ARG A 474 -1.90 20.17 -14.43
N ALA A 475 -1.52 19.29 -13.48
CA ALA A 475 -0.71 18.11 -13.77
C ALA A 475 -1.42 17.17 -14.75
N ALA A 476 -2.71 16.89 -14.54
CA ALA A 476 -3.52 16.08 -15.44
C ALA A 476 -3.72 16.70 -16.82
N ALA A 477 -3.76 18.03 -16.91
CA ALA A 477 -3.84 18.75 -18.19
C ALA A 477 -2.51 18.74 -18.97
N LEU A 478 -1.37 18.74 -18.26
CA LEU A 478 -0.04 18.66 -18.86
C LEU A 478 0.30 17.26 -19.39
N ASP A 479 -0.25 16.23 -18.72
CA ASP A 479 -0.08 14.84 -19.13
C ASP A 479 -1.34 14.02 -18.77
N SER A 480 -2.18 13.78 -19.76
CA SER A 480 -3.45 13.05 -19.57
C SER A 480 -3.27 11.55 -19.30
N THR A 481 -2.07 11.00 -19.54
CA THR A 481 -1.76 9.59 -19.25
C THR A 481 -1.35 9.38 -17.80
N TYR A 482 -1.02 10.43 -17.07
CA TYR A 482 -0.62 10.40 -15.68
C TYR A 482 -1.86 10.36 -14.75
N ALA A 483 -2.23 9.18 -14.27
CA ALA A 483 -3.44 8.96 -13.49
C ALA A 483 -3.37 9.54 -12.06
N GLN A 484 -2.19 9.56 -11.44
CA GLN A 484 -2.01 9.95 -10.04
C GLN A 484 -2.60 11.33 -9.69
N PRO A 485 -2.44 12.40 -10.50
CA PRO A 485 -3.05 13.70 -10.20
C PRO A 485 -4.57 13.64 -10.03
N LEU A 486 -5.27 12.87 -10.85
CA LEU A 486 -6.73 12.71 -10.74
C LEU A 486 -7.14 11.86 -9.54
N ILE A 487 -6.36 10.82 -9.21
CA ILE A 487 -6.58 10.03 -7.99
C ILE A 487 -6.47 10.93 -6.75
N TRP A 488 -5.45 11.77 -6.70
CA TRP A 488 -5.23 12.70 -5.58
C TRP A 488 -6.24 13.86 -5.56
N ALA A 489 -6.67 14.33 -6.73
CA ALA A 489 -7.76 15.30 -6.81
C ALA A 489 -9.07 14.71 -6.26
N ALA A 490 -9.38 13.45 -6.59
CA ALA A 490 -10.53 12.75 -6.01
C ALA A 490 -10.41 12.63 -4.47
N TRP A 491 -9.22 12.33 -3.94
CA TRP A 491 -8.96 12.38 -2.50
C TRP A 491 -9.20 13.77 -1.89
N ALA A 492 -8.78 14.83 -2.58
CA ALA A 492 -8.94 16.21 -2.13
C ALA A 492 -10.42 16.63 -2.05
N TYR A 493 -11.28 16.07 -2.90
CA TYR A 493 -12.73 16.25 -2.84
C TYR A 493 -13.40 15.42 -1.75
N GLY A 494 -12.83 14.29 -1.36
CA GLY A 494 -13.47 13.20 -0.60
C GLY A 494 -14.00 13.52 0.80
N GLY A 495 -13.73 14.71 1.34
CA GLY A 495 -14.29 15.15 2.63
C GLY A 495 -15.58 15.95 2.52
N THR A 496 -15.82 16.64 1.38
CA THR A 496 -16.84 17.70 1.30
C THR A 496 -17.62 17.74 0.00
N ALA A 497 -17.16 17.08 -1.06
CA ALA A 497 -17.78 17.06 -2.39
C ALA A 497 -17.67 15.66 -3.00
N LEU A 498 -18.48 14.77 -2.50
CA LEU A 498 -18.39 13.34 -2.80
C LEU A 498 -18.82 13.00 -4.24
N ASP A 499 -19.70 13.77 -4.81
CA ASP A 499 -20.08 13.72 -6.22
C ASP A 499 -18.89 14.08 -7.14
N GLN A 500 -18.13 15.12 -6.78
CA GLN A 500 -16.89 15.50 -7.47
C GLN A 500 -15.77 14.48 -7.22
N CYS A 501 -15.69 13.91 -6.03
CA CYS A 501 -14.79 12.81 -5.72
C CYS A 501 -15.01 11.62 -6.68
N ASP A 502 -16.24 11.12 -6.76
CA ASP A 502 -16.57 9.96 -7.60
C ASP A 502 -16.39 10.28 -9.09
N SER A 503 -16.90 11.43 -9.55
CA SER A 503 -16.76 11.82 -10.96
C SER A 503 -15.30 12.01 -11.39
N THR A 504 -14.44 12.54 -10.50
CA THR A 504 -13.01 12.69 -10.77
C THR A 504 -12.30 11.33 -10.80
N ALA A 505 -12.63 10.41 -9.90
CA ALA A 505 -12.10 9.04 -9.91
C ALA A 505 -12.57 8.26 -11.16
N VAL A 506 -13.83 8.43 -11.58
CA VAL A 506 -14.35 7.88 -12.86
C VAL A 506 -13.59 8.47 -14.04
N LEU A 507 -13.29 9.78 -14.02
CA LEU A 507 -12.49 10.45 -15.06
C LEU A 507 -11.07 9.87 -15.11
N ALA A 508 -10.41 9.65 -13.97
CA ALA A 508 -9.10 9.01 -13.90
C ALA A 508 -9.13 7.63 -14.57
N LYS A 509 -10.15 6.82 -14.26
CA LYS A 509 -10.32 5.49 -14.84
C LYS A 509 -10.56 5.52 -16.36
N ARG A 510 -11.21 6.55 -16.85
CA ARG A 510 -11.52 6.72 -18.29
C ARG A 510 -10.32 7.23 -19.09
N LEU A 511 -9.62 8.27 -18.59
CA LEU A 511 -8.54 8.92 -19.33
C LEU A 511 -7.29 8.06 -19.42
N ALA A 512 -6.91 7.42 -18.34
CA ALA A 512 -5.77 6.51 -18.35
C ALA A 512 -6.08 5.16 -19.03
N GLY A 513 -7.35 4.79 -19.15
CA GLY A 513 -7.86 3.71 -19.99
C GLY A 513 -7.11 2.39 -19.85
N MET A 514 -6.57 1.88 -20.98
CA MET A 514 -5.78 0.64 -21.02
C MET A 514 -4.37 0.75 -20.42
N ASN A 515 -3.88 1.96 -20.17
CA ASN A 515 -2.52 2.21 -19.65
C ASN A 515 -2.45 2.17 -18.12
N LEU A 516 -3.59 2.00 -17.42
CA LEU A 516 -3.61 1.86 -15.96
C LEU A 516 -2.96 0.55 -15.52
N THR A 517 -2.03 0.63 -14.59
CA THR A 517 -1.54 -0.54 -13.88
C THR A 517 -2.64 -1.20 -13.05
N PRO A 518 -2.52 -2.47 -12.69
CA PRO A 518 -3.42 -3.12 -11.74
C PRO A 518 -3.50 -2.37 -10.39
N LEU A 519 -2.38 -1.80 -9.94
CA LEU A 519 -2.30 -1.03 -8.68
C LEU A 519 -3.05 0.30 -8.78
N GLU A 520 -2.90 1.04 -9.86
CA GLU A 520 -3.67 2.28 -10.09
C GLU A 520 -5.17 2.01 -10.16
N ARG A 521 -5.58 0.91 -10.81
CA ARG A 521 -7.00 0.49 -10.82
C ARG A 521 -7.52 0.24 -9.41
N LEU A 522 -6.74 -0.48 -8.58
CA LEU A 522 -7.11 -0.73 -7.19
C LEU A 522 -7.22 0.57 -6.38
N GLN A 523 -6.31 1.52 -6.58
CA GLN A 523 -6.38 2.83 -5.94
C GLN A 523 -7.64 3.60 -6.34
N ILE A 524 -7.94 3.65 -7.65
CA ILE A 524 -9.13 4.32 -8.18
C ILE A 524 -10.40 3.66 -7.61
N ASP A 525 -10.51 2.34 -7.68
CA ASP A 525 -11.67 1.59 -7.21
C ASP A 525 -11.86 1.79 -5.68
N ARG A 526 -10.78 1.86 -4.91
CA ARG A 526 -10.82 2.17 -3.48
C ARG A 526 -11.32 3.60 -3.22
N VAL A 527 -10.83 4.58 -3.97
CA VAL A 527 -11.30 5.97 -3.86
C VAL A 527 -12.78 6.06 -4.22
N MET A 528 -13.22 5.42 -5.31
CA MET A 528 -14.63 5.36 -5.71
C MET A 528 -15.51 4.73 -4.62
N ALA A 529 -15.09 3.62 -4.02
CA ALA A 529 -15.79 2.99 -2.91
C ALA A 529 -15.96 3.96 -1.72
N ARG A 530 -14.89 4.69 -1.37
CA ARG A 530 -14.95 5.72 -0.32
C ARG A 530 -15.87 6.88 -0.66
N CYS A 531 -15.85 7.39 -1.90
CA CYS A 531 -16.74 8.46 -2.33
C CYS A 531 -18.22 8.04 -2.22
N ARG A 532 -18.50 6.78 -2.52
CA ARG A 532 -19.86 6.20 -2.50
C ARG A 532 -20.31 5.75 -1.12
N GLY A 533 -19.44 5.79 -0.12
CA GLY A 533 -19.73 5.34 1.25
C GLY A 533 -19.64 3.83 1.45
N ASP A 534 -19.17 3.06 0.45
CA ASP A 534 -18.94 1.61 0.58
C ASP A 534 -17.61 1.36 1.33
N LEU A 535 -17.68 1.46 2.65
CA LEU A 535 -16.52 1.33 3.53
C LEU A 535 -16.00 -0.11 3.57
N ALA A 536 -16.85 -1.11 3.37
CA ALA A 536 -16.46 -2.51 3.32
C ALA A 536 -15.59 -2.78 2.08
N ALA A 537 -16.04 -2.31 0.91
CA ALA A 537 -15.25 -2.41 -0.31
C ALA A 537 -13.95 -1.61 -0.22
N ALA A 538 -13.98 -0.38 0.34
CA ALA A 538 -12.78 0.44 0.51
C ALA A 538 -11.73 -0.27 1.38
N TYR A 539 -12.14 -0.85 2.49
CA TYR A 539 -11.27 -1.64 3.38
C TYR A 539 -10.71 -2.88 2.68
N ALA A 540 -11.54 -3.64 1.96
CA ALA A 540 -11.10 -4.84 1.24
C ALA A 540 -10.08 -4.50 0.13
N LEU A 541 -10.31 -3.40 -0.61
CA LEU A 541 -9.37 -2.90 -1.63
C LEU A 541 -8.09 -2.36 -1.00
N GLY A 542 -8.18 -1.70 0.17
CA GLY A 542 -7.03 -1.26 0.95
C GLY A 542 -6.13 -2.43 1.35
N LYS A 543 -6.70 -3.55 1.80
CA LYS A 543 -5.93 -4.78 2.09
C LYS A 543 -5.18 -5.30 0.86
N ARG A 544 -5.86 -5.38 -0.28
CA ARG A 544 -5.22 -5.82 -1.53
C ARG A 544 -4.06 -4.91 -1.94
N LEU A 545 -4.17 -3.60 -1.70
CA LEU A 545 -3.08 -2.66 -1.97
C LEU A 545 -1.90 -2.87 -1.03
N THR A 546 -2.13 -3.10 0.27
CA THR A 546 -1.04 -3.38 1.21
C THR A 546 -0.42 -4.76 1.00
N ASP A 547 -1.18 -5.77 0.57
CA ASP A 547 -0.66 -7.07 0.19
C ASP A 547 0.26 -6.98 -1.04
N ALA A 548 -0.10 -6.13 -2.02
CA ALA A 548 0.70 -5.89 -3.21
C ALA A 548 1.91 -4.95 -2.96
N LEU A 549 1.82 -4.07 -1.96
CA LEU A 549 2.83 -3.08 -1.62
C LEU A 549 3.18 -3.16 -0.12
N PRO A 550 3.75 -4.25 0.37
CA PRO A 550 3.96 -4.48 1.81
C PRO A 550 4.95 -3.49 2.45
N SER A 551 5.84 -2.88 1.65
CA SER A 551 6.79 -1.87 2.10
C SER A 551 6.25 -0.43 2.10
N SER A 552 5.05 -0.18 1.56
CA SER A 552 4.49 1.16 1.45
C SER A 552 3.82 1.61 2.75
N GLU A 553 4.50 2.46 3.52
CA GLU A 553 3.93 3.05 4.74
C GLU A 553 2.68 3.89 4.45
N LEU A 554 2.63 4.54 3.27
CA LEU A 554 1.46 5.30 2.85
C LEU A 554 0.22 4.40 2.68
N MET A 555 0.36 3.24 2.04
CA MET A 555 -0.76 2.32 1.86
C MET A 555 -1.21 1.73 3.20
N TRP A 556 -0.31 1.43 4.10
CA TRP A 556 -0.63 0.97 5.45
C TRP A 556 -1.35 2.05 6.28
N GLU A 557 -0.91 3.32 6.26
CA GLU A 557 -1.64 4.42 6.91
C GLU A 557 -3.06 4.56 6.36
N GLN A 558 -3.21 4.46 5.04
CA GLN A 558 -4.52 4.52 4.41
C GLN A 558 -5.41 3.33 4.77
N LEU A 559 -4.85 2.11 4.89
CA LEU A 559 -5.58 0.94 5.37
C LEU A 559 -6.01 1.10 6.83
N ALA A 560 -5.16 1.65 7.69
CA ALA A 560 -5.52 1.91 9.09
C ALA A 560 -6.72 2.85 9.20
N ARG A 561 -6.78 3.88 8.36
CA ARG A 561 -7.95 4.76 8.25
C ARG A 561 -9.19 4.00 7.79
N ASP A 562 -9.08 3.16 6.75
CA ASP A 562 -10.22 2.37 6.27
C ASP A 562 -10.69 1.36 7.32
N ALA A 563 -9.75 0.73 8.04
CA ALA A 563 -10.06 -0.16 9.15
C ALA A 563 -10.84 0.56 10.26
N LEU A 564 -10.41 1.77 10.62
CA LEU A 564 -11.10 2.60 11.61
C LEU A 564 -12.51 2.99 11.13
N ASP A 565 -12.66 3.46 9.89
CA ASP A 565 -13.96 3.77 9.28
C ASP A 565 -14.87 2.52 9.22
N PHE A 566 -14.31 1.32 9.05
CA PHE A 566 -15.01 0.05 9.02
C PHE A 566 -15.22 -0.57 10.42
N ASN A 567 -14.99 0.19 11.49
CA ASN A 567 -15.11 -0.24 12.89
C ASN A 567 -14.15 -1.36 13.33
N ARG A 568 -12.87 -1.27 12.90
CA ARG A 568 -11.77 -2.17 13.29
C ARG A 568 -10.64 -1.40 13.98
N PRO A 569 -10.90 -0.76 15.13
CA PRO A 569 -9.93 0.13 15.75
C PRO A 569 -8.69 -0.60 16.27
N ARG A 570 -8.79 -1.86 16.73
CA ARG A 570 -7.63 -2.65 17.16
C ARG A 570 -6.67 -2.94 16.00
N GLU A 571 -7.21 -3.26 14.82
CA GLU A 571 -6.41 -3.45 13.61
C GLU A 571 -5.74 -2.15 13.19
N ALA A 572 -6.47 -1.02 13.25
CA ALA A 572 -5.90 0.29 12.95
C ALA A 572 -4.73 0.65 13.89
N VAL A 573 -4.86 0.42 15.20
CA VAL A 573 -3.76 0.58 16.17
C VAL A 573 -2.57 -0.30 15.81
N THR A 574 -2.83 -1.60 15.56
CA THR A 574 -1.76 -2.55 15.23
C THR A 574 -0.97 -2.13 13.98
N ILE A 575 -1.65 -1.59 12.98
CA ILE A 575 -1.01 -1.08 11.77
C ILE A 575 -0.20 0.18 12.10
N LEU A 576 -0.83 1.19 12.71
CA LEU A 576 -0.20 2.50 12.94
C LEU A 576 1.02 2.42 13.85
N GLU A 577 1.02 1.57 14.87
CA GLU A 577 2.16 1.41 15.77
C GLU A 577 3.41 0.79 15.12
N ARG A 578 3.27 0.19 13.94
CA ARG A 578 4.39 -0.34 13.14
C ARG A 578 5.02 0.68 12.21
N LEU A 579 4.33 1.81 11.97
CA LEU A 579 4.78 2.83 11.04
C LEU A 579 5.75 3.80 11.69
N HIS A 580 6.56 4.48 10.87
CA HIS A 580 7.60 5.39 11.33
C HIS A 580 7.22 6.86 11.01
N PRO A 581 6.44 7.54 11.89
CA PRO A 581 5.94 8.90 11.62
C PRO A 581 7.05 9.96 11.57
N ASP A 582 8.29 9.60 11.91
CA ASP A 582 9.45 10.51 11.97
C ASP A 582 10.28 10.51 10.70
N SER A 583 10.01 9.59 9.79
CA SER A 583 10.81 9.39 8.58
C SER A 583 9.92 9.11 7.37
N GLY A 584 10.52 9.12 6.18
CA GLY A 584 9.84 8.75 4.94
C GLY A 584 8.65 9.63 4.59
N VAL A 585 7.64 9.02 3.99
CA VAL A 585 6.42 9.65 3.47
C VAL A 585 5.50 10.17 4.59
N LEU A 586 5.61 9.64 5.80
CA LEU A 586 4.80 10.04 6.96
C LEU A 586 5.39 11.23 7.73
N SER A 587 6.65 11.59 7.46
CA SER A 587 7.32 12.71 8.12
C SER A 587 6.56 14.02 7.89
N GLY A 588 6.35 14.76 8.97
CA GLY A 588 5.65 16.06 8.93
C GLY A 588 4.12 15.98 8.85
N ARG A 589 3.51 14.79 9.01
CA ARG A 589 2.05 14.60 8.88
C ARG A 589 1.37 14.46 10.26
N ALA A 590 0.57 15.44 10.64
CA ALA A 590 -0.28 15.35 11.84
C ALA A 590 -1.40 14.31 11.68
N GLY A 591 -1.77 13.94 10.45
CA GLY A 591 -2.83 12.97 10.13
C GLY A 591 -2.60 11.60 10.75
N TYR A 592 -1.36 11.10 10.76
CA TYR A 592 -0.99 9.86 11.43
C TYR A 592 -1.47 9.82 12.89
N TYR A 593 -1.15 10.87 13.65
CA TYR A 593 -1.55 10.97 15.06
C TYR A 593 -3.06 11.07 15.24
N ASN A 594 -3.75 11.74 14.30
CA ASN A 594 -5.21 11.84 14.34
C ASN A 594 -5.88 10.46 14.23
N TRP A 595 -5.39 9.60 13.35
CA TRP A 595 -5.94 8.24 13.23
C TRP A 595 -5.60 7.38 14.45
N LEU A 596 -4.39 7.48 14.97
CA LEU A 596 -3.94 6.71 16.13
C LEU A 596 -4.71 7.12 17.39
N THR A 597 -4.85 8.41 17.68
CA THR A 597 -5.60 8.90 18.83
C THR A 597 -7.08 8.58 18.75
N ASN A 598 -7.70 8.73 17.55
CA ASN A 598 -9.10 8.33 17.35
C ASN A 598 -9.30 6.82 17.57
N ALA A 599 -8.36 5.99 17.16
CA ALA A 599 -8.44 4.55 17.39
C ALA A 599 -8.35 4.19 18.87
N TYR A 600 -7.44 4.83 19.63
CA TYR A 600 -7.36 4.65 21.09
C TYR A 600 -8.61 5.17 21.78
N HIS A 601 -9.15 6.31 21.34
CA HIS A 601 -10.37 6.90 21.90
C HIS A 601 -11.56 5.93 21.81
N VAL A 602 -11.80 5.38 20.61
CA VAL A 602 -12.88 4.38 20.37
C VAL A 602 -12.69 3.11 21.20
N LEU A 603 -11.44 2.76 21.54
CA LEU A 603 -11.12 1.59 22.37
C LEU A 603 -11.19 1.89 23.89
N GLY A 604 -11.37 3.16 24.30
CA GLY A 604 -11.30 3.58 25.69
C GLY A 604 -9.87 3.55 26.28
N GLU A 605 -8.84 3.53 25.40
CA GLU A 605 -7.43 3.48 25.81
C GLU A 605 -6.86 4.91 26.01
N HIS A 606 -7.53 5.73 26.82
CA HIS A 606 -7.30 7.17 26.95
C HIS A 606 -5.91 7.54 27.48
N ASP A 607 -5.24 6.69 28.26
CA ASP A 607 -3.83 6.93 28.65
C ASP A 607 -2.86 6.83 27.46
N ARG A 608 -3.11 5.90 26.54
CA ARG A 608 -2.33 5.76 25.31
C ARG A 608 -2.64 6.89 24.34
N GLU A 609 -3.91 7.25 24.24
CA GLU A 609 -4.38 8.40 23.48
C GLU A 609 -3.68 9.68 23.91
N LEU A 610 -3.64 9.98 25.22
CA LEU A 610 -3.01 11.18 25.76
C LEU A 610 -1.51 11.23 25.48
N ARG A 611 -0.81 10.08 25.59
CA ARG A 611 0.63 10.04 25.24
C ARG A 611 0.85 10.36 23.76
N ALA A 612 0.07 9.78 22.87
CA ALA A 612 0.16 10.01 21.41
C ALA A 612 -0.22 11.47 21.07
N ALA A 613 -1.27 12.01 21.69
CA ALA A 613 -1.70 13.39 21.51
C ALA A 613 -0.63 14.40 21.96
N ARG A 614 0.00 14.19 23.12
CA ARG A 614 1.11 15.04 23.61
C ARG A 614 2.33 14.97 22.70
N LEU A 615 2.67 13.81 22.18
CA LEU A 615 3.74 13.68 21.19
C LEU A 615 3.39 14.45 19.89
N ALA A 616 2.16 14.37 19.43
CA ALA A 616 1.67 15.15 18.29
C ALA A 616 1.79 16.67 18.57
N ARG A 617 1.43 17.11 19.78
CA ARG A 617 1.56 18.51 20.21
C ARG A 617 3.00 18.99 20.23
N GLN A 618 3.95 18.18 20.68
CA GLN A 618 5.37 18.53 20.67
C GLN A 618 5.89 18.75 19.24
N ARG A 619 5.39 17.97 18.29
CA ARG A 619 5.81 18.05 16.87
C ARG A 619 5.09 19.15 16.09
N PHE A 620 3.83 19.37 16.42
CA PHE A 620 2.95 20.35 15.76
C PHE A 620 2.31 21.29 16.78
N PRO A 621 3.09 22.11 17.50
CA PRO A 621 2.60 22.87 18.68
C PRO A 621 1.57 23.94 18.33
N ARG A 622 1.54 24.39 17.07
CA ARG A 622 0.63 25.45 16.61
C ARG A 622 -0.49 24.91 15.71
N ASN A 623 -0.93 23.68 15.95
CA ASN A 623 -1.93 23.01 15.14
C ASN A 623 -3.17 22.68 15.98
N LEU A 624 -4.36 23.19 15.57
CA LEU A 624 -5.62 22.99 16.27
C LEU A 624 -6.04 21.51 16.34
N ALA A 625 -5.70 20.72 15.31
CA ALA A 625 -6.01 19.29 15.31
C ALA A 625 -5.26 18.55 16.43
N THR A 626 -4.00 18.90 16.72
CA THR A 626 -3.25 18.27 17.81
C THR A 626 -3.74 18.70 19.19
N LEU A 627 -4.22 19.95 19.32
CA LEU A 627 -4.90 20.40 20.55
C LEU A 627 -6.19 19.60 20.75
N ARG A 628 -7.00 19.42 19.71
CA ARG A 628 -8.22 18.58 19.76
C ARG A 628 -7.91 17.17 20.26
N MET A 629 -6.85 16.54 19.75
CA MET A 629 -6.44 15.20 20.19
C MET A 629 -6.18 15.16 21.71
N GLU A 630 -5.47 16.16 22.23
CA GLU A 630 -5.18 16.25 23.66
C GLU A 630 -6.46 16.52 24.48
N LEU A 631 -7.32 17.40 24.02
CA LEU A 631 -8.60 17.72 24.68
C LEU A 631 -9.50 16.48 24.82
N LEU A 632 -9.67 15.70 23.76
CA LEU A 632 -10.48 14.48 23.79
C LEU A 632 -9.86 13.41 24.70
N ALA A 633 -8.54 13.23 24.66
CA ALA A 633 -7.86 12.30 25.56
C ALA A 633 -8.02 12.69 27.04
N LEU A 634 -7.94 13.99 27.36
CA LEU A 634 -8.18 14.51 28.71
C LEU A 634 -9.62 14.34 29.16
N SER A 635 -10.59 14.55 28.24
CA SER A 635 -12.01 14.33 28.50
C SER A 635 -12.29 12.87 28.84
N GLY A 636 -11.77 11.93 28.04
CA GLY A 636 -11.90 10.50 28.29
C GLY A 636 -11.29 10.02 29.60
N LEU A 637 -10.30 10.74 30.14
CA LEU A 637 -9.68 10.51 31.47
C LEU A 637 -10.41 11.20 32.61
N GLY A 638 -11.49 11.95 32.38
CA GLY A 638 -12.21 12.73 33.40
C GLY A 638 -11.38 13.89 33.96
N ARG A 639 -10.46 14.46 33.16
CA ARG A 639 -9.58 15.58 33.56
C ARG A 639 -10.14 16.92 33.10
N GLY A 640 -11.43 17.18 33.40
CA GLY A 640 -12.19 18.30 32.89
C GLY A 640 -11.57 19.66 33.20
N ARG A 641 -11.00 19.87 34.42
CA ARG A 641 -10.30 21.13 34.75
C ARG A 641 -9.17 21.43 33.76
N GLU A 642 -8.35 20.42 33.41
CA GLU A 642 -7.26 20.61 32.47
C GLU A 642 -7.78 20.87 31.05
N VAL A 643 -8.91 20.26 30.68
CA VAL A 643 -9.58 20.56 29.41
C VAL A 643 -9.96 22.03 29.36
N ILE A 644 -10.61 22.57 30.42
CA ILE A 644 -11.02 23.95 30.49
C ILE A 644 -9.83 24.92 30.40
N GLU A 645 -8.72 24.62 31.08
CA GLU A 645 -7.48 25.40 31.00
C GLU A 645 -6.88 25.38 29.57
N ARG A 646 -6.92 24.23 28.89
CA ARG A 646 -6.41 24.09 27.52
C ARG A 646 -7.29 24.74 26.46
N LEU A 647 -8.57 24.91 26.70
CA LEU A 647 -9.47 25.61 25.75
C LEU A 647 -9.03 27.07 25.53
N ASP A 648 -8.37 27.71 26.51
CA ASP A 648 -7.86 29.08 26.36
C ASP A 648 -6.73 29.18 25.33
N GLU A 649 -6.07 28.07 25.00
CA GLU A 649 -5.04 28.05 23.97
C GLU A 649 -5.60 28.23 22.55
N ILE A 650 -6.87 27.95 22.32
CA ILE A 650 -7.51 27.97 20.99
C ILE A 650 -7.35 29.36 20.36
N ASP A 651 -7.53 30.44 21.13
CA ASP A 651 -7.42 31.82 20.62
C ASP A 651 -5.98 32.23 20.29
N THR A 652 -5.00 31.48 20.78
CA THR A 652 -3.57 31.71 20.52
C THR A 652 -3.04 30.99 19.29
N LEU A 653 -3.83 30.05 18.74
CA LEU A 653 -3.45 29.25 17.57
C LEU A 653 -3.72 30.02 16.27
N PRO A 654 -2.88 29.83 15.25
CA PRO A 654 -3.18 30.36 13.93
C PRO A 654 -4.48 29.74 13.40
N PRO A 655 -5.22 30.46 12.52
CA PRO A 655 -6.39 29.92 11.86
C PRO A 655 -6.08 28.57 11.21
N ASP A 656 -6.83 27.52 11.58
CA ASP A 656 -6.72 26.22 10.96
C ASP A 656 -7.65 26.17 9.74
N PRO A 657 -7.14 25.89 8.54
CA PRO A 657 -7.96 25.89 7.33
C PRO A 657 -8.92 24.70 7.26
N ILE A 658 -8.69 23.64 8.07
CA ILE A 658 -9.44 22.39 8.01
C ILE A 658 -10.44 22.32 9.16
N ARG A 659 -10.03 22.78 10.35
CA ARG A 659 -10.82 22.69 11.58
C ARG A 659 -11.14 24.07 12.10
N LEU A 660 -12.40 24.27 12.44
CA LEU A 660 -12.83 25.51 13.08
C LEU A 660 -12.80 25.35 14.60
N PRO A 661 -12.48 26.40 15.35
CA PRO A 661 -12.45 26.37 16.82
C PRO A 661 -13.76 25.92 17.47
N ALA A 662 -14.89 26.49 17.09
CA ALA A 662 -16.18 26.21 17.71
C ALA A 662 -16.61 24.73 17.63
N PRO A 663 -16.53 24.03 16.47
CA PRO A 663 -16.73 22.58 16.43
C PRO A 663 -15.83 21.80 17.38
N VAL A 664 -14.54 22.15 17.48
CA VAL A 664 -13.61 21.47 18.40
C VAL A 664 -14.03 21.67 19.86
N MET A 665 -14.37 22.89 20.23
CA MET A 665 -14.82 23.20 21.60
C MET A 665 -16.13 22.48 21.94
N ARG A 666 -17.12 22.48 21.03
CA ARG A 666 -18.39 21.78 21.22
C ARG A 666 -18.20 20.27 21.30
N GLU A 667 -17.41 19.69 20.41
CA GLU A 667 -17.08 18.25 20.45
C GLU A 667 -16.45 17.86 21.78
N THR A 668 -15.49 18.64 22.26
CA THR A 668 -14.86 18.45 23.56
C THR A 668 -15.86 18.54 24.72
N ALA A 669 -16.78 19.50 24.66
CA ALA A 669 -17.82 19.63 25.68
C ALA A 669 -18.77 18.44 25.72
N LEU A 670 -19.17 17.92 24.56
CA LEU A 670 -20.02 16.74 24.45
C LEU A 670 -19.30 15.48 24.97
N ASP A 671 -18.00 15.37 24.69
CA ASP A 671 -17.18 14.27 25.17
C ASP A 671 -16.99 14.29 26.68
N LEU A 672 -16.77 15.48 27.29
CA LEU A 672 -16.78 15.65 28.74
C LEU A 672 -18.10 15.17 29.35
N ALA A 673 -19.23 15.57 28.77
CA ALA A 673 -20.56 15.17 29.24
C ALA A 673 -20.75 13.63 29.12
N ALA A 674 -20.26 13.01 28.07
CA ALA A 674 -20.34 11.57 27.86
C ALA A 674 -19.53 10.78 28.90
N HIS A 675 -18.39 11.33 29.35
CA HIS A 675 -17.53 10.75 30.39
C HIS A 675 -17.88 11.18 31.81
N GLY A 676 -19.03 11.84 32.01
CA GLY A 676 -19.60 12.16 33.34
C GLY A 676 -19.22 13.51 33.91
N ASP A 677 -18.43 14.30 33.21
CA ASP A 677 -18.01 15.65 33.66
C ASP A 677 -18.95 16.75 33.13
N SER A 678 -20.17 16.72 33.63
CA SER A 678 -21.25 17.62 33.18
C SER A 678 -21.01 19.11 33.53
N ALA A 679 -20.28 19.40 34.61
CA ALA A 679 -20.02 20.77 35.03
C ALA A 679 -19.03 21.50 34.09
N ASP A 680 -17.94 20.81 33.74
CA ASP A 680 -16.94 21.32 32.80
C ASP A 680 -17.49 21.34 31.37
N ALA A 681 -18.33 20.36 31.00
CA ALA A 681 -19.07 20.38 29.74
C ALA A 681 -19.91 21.64 29.55
N VAL A 682 -20.69 22.04 30.56
CA VAL A 682 -21.50 23.30 30.57
C VAL A 682 -20.57 24.51 30.41
N THR A 683 -19.44 24.53 31.11
CA THR A 683 -18.44 25.60 31.00
C THR A 683 -17.87 25.70 29.60
N ALA A 684 -17.52 24.55 29.00
CA ALA A 684 -16.99 24.50 27.64
C ALA A 684 -18.01 24.96 26.59
N LEU A 685 -19.29 24.56 26.73
CA LEU A 685 -20.39 25.04 25.85
C LEU A 685 -20.62 26.55 25.97
N ALA A 686 -20.57 27.10 27.19
CA ALA A 686 -20.68 28.55 27.40
C ALA A 686 -19.54 29.30 26.73
N ARG A 687 -18.30 28.80 26.82
CA ARG A 687 -17.14 29.37 26.12
C ARG A 687 -17.30 29.26 24.60
N THR A 688 -17.82 28.15 24.08
CA THR A 688 -18.09 27.98 22.66
C THR A 688 -19.07 29.02 22.15
N LEU A 689 -20.16 29.28 22.87
CA LEU A 689 -21.12 30.33 22.51
C LEU A 689 -20.49 31.73 22.55
N ALA A 690 -19.71 32.03 23.59
CA ALA A 690 -19.02 33.31 23.72
C ALA A 690 -18.01 33.51 22.55
N TRP A 691 -17.28 32.46 22.17
CA TRP A 691 -16.40 32.51 21.02
C TRP A 691 -17.14 32.78 19.71
N LEU A 692 -18.27 32.10 19.47
CA LEU A 692 -19.11 32.30 18.30
C LEU A 692 -19.69 33.72 18.25
N ASP A 693 -20.09 34.27 19.36
CA ASP A 693 -20.62 35.64 19.46
C ASP A 693 -19.55 36.71 19.25
N GLY A 694 -18.28 36.40 19.58
CA GLY A 694 -17.12 37.28 19.39
C GLY A 694 -16.64 37.40 17.94
N GLN A 695 -17.11 36.54 17.03
CA GLN A 695 -16.64 36.56 15.63
C GLN A 695 -17.13 37.78 14.85
N PRO A 696 -16.42 38.17 13.76
CA PRO A 696 -16.84 39.29 12.90
C PRO A 696 -18.27 39.13 12.37
N ALA A 697 -18.99 40.24 12.19
CA ALA A 697 -20.39 40.20 11.74
C ALA A 697 -20.60 39.43 10.41
N ALA A 698 -19.67 39.56 9.49
CA ALA A 698 -19.71 38.86 8.21
C ALA A 698 -19.64 37.32 8.39
N GLU A 699 -18.82 36.84 9.33
CA GLU A 699 -18.69 35.43 9.64
C GLU A 699 -19.92 34.91 10.38
N ARG A 700 -20.41 35.66 11.36
CA ARG A 700 -21.62 35.33 12.10
C ARG A 700 -22.87 35.23 11.23
N ALA A 701 -22.88 35.92 10.06
CA ALA A 701 -23.97 35.88 9.11
C ALA A 701 -23.98 34.63 8.24
N THR A 702 -22.88 33.86 8.19
CA THR A 702 -22.79 32.64 7.34
C THR A 702 -23.72 31.54 7.87
N ALA A 703 -24.26 30.75 6.96
CA ALA A 703 -25.14 29.63 7.33
C ALA A 703 -24.43 28.58 8.21
N ASP A 704 -23.16 28.28 7.91
CA ASP A 704 -22.38 27.30 8.68
C ASP A 704 -22.09 27.79 10.10
N HIS A 705 -21.72 29.06 10.28
CA HIS A 705 -21.54 29.64 11.62
C HIS A 705 -22.83 29.62 12.44
N ARG A 706 -23.96 30.00 11.81
CA ARG A 706 -25.28 29.99 12.45
C ARG A 706 -25.70 28.57 12.80
N PHE A 707 -25.43 27.60 11.97
CA PHE A 707 -25.75 26.21 12.25
C PHE A 707 -24.90 25.67 13.41
N GLU A 708 -23.59 25.98 13.45
CA GLU A 708 -22.72 25.61 14.57
C GLU A 708 -23.23 26.22 15.89
N ARG A 709 -23.68 27.46 15.84
CA ARG A 709 -24.32 28.10 17.00
C ARG A 709 -25.61 27.38 17.42
N ALA A 710 -26.43 26.95 16.46
CA ALA A 710 -27.65 26.19 16.75
C ALA A 710 -27.34 24.83 17.40
N LEU A 711 -26.30 24.12 16.90
CA LEU A 711 -25.81 22.86 17.48
C LEU A 711 -25.27 23.06 18.91
N THR A 712 -24.54 24.15 19.15
CA THR A 712 -24.03 24.48 20.48
C THR A 712 -25.18 24.80 21.47
N HIS A 713 -26.17 25.56 21.04
CA HIS A 713 -27.40 25.79 21.87
C HIS A 713 -28.16 24.48 22.14
N TYR A 714 -28.26 23.59 21.12
CA TYR A 714 -28.87 22.28 21.28
C TYR A 714 -28.12 21.43 22.33
N ALA A 715 -26.80 21.38 22.24
CA ALA A 715 -25.95 20.69 23.22
C ALA A 715 -26.07 21.27 24.63
N ALA A 716 -26.18 22.60 24.75
CA ALA A 716 -26.37 23.31 26.03
C ALA A 716 -27.79 23.22 26.59
N GLY A 717 -28.73 22.54 25.92
CA GLY A 717 -30.14 22.44 26.34
C GLY A 717 -30.97 23.69 26.06
N HIS A 718 -30.46 24.70 25.36
CA HIS A 718 -31.17 25.93 24.99
C HIS A 718 -32.05 25.69 23.75
N ALA A 719 -33.07 24.84 23.90
CA ALA A 719 -33.87 24.31 22.80
C ALA A 719 -34.59 25.41 21.97
N ASP A 720 -35.08 26.49 22.59
CA ASP A 720 -35.78 27.56 21.87
C ASP A 720 -34.83 28.37 20.99
N SER A 721 -33.61 28.69 21.47
CA SER A 721 -32.59 29.37 20.70
C SER A 721 -32.13 28.52 19.50
N ALA A 722 -31.86 27.24 19.73
CA ALA A 722 -31.48 26.29 18.68
C ALA A 722 -32.58 26.19 17.60
N ARG A 723 -33.87 26.09 18.03
CA ARG A 723 -35.03 26.00 17.14
C ARG A 723 -35.20 27.23 16.28
N ALA A 724 -35.10 28.44 16.88
CA ALA A 724 -35.24 29.69 16.14
C ALA A 724 -34.24 29.78 14.99
N ILE A 725 -32.96 29.45 15.25
CA ILE A 725 -31.90 29.47 14.25
C ILE A 725 -32.11 28.36 13.21
N ALA A 726 -32.41 27.13 13.65
CA ALA A 726 -32.63 25.99 12.73
C ALA A 726 -33.84 26.22 11.82
N ALA A 727 -34.93 26.79 12.33
CA ALA A 727 -36.14 27.10 11.54
C ALA A 727 -35.85 28.16 10.46
N GLU A 728 -35.05 29.17 10.79
CA GLU A 728 -34.65 30.20 9.81
C GLU A 728 -33.76 29.61 8.74
N LEU A 729 -32.74 28.80 9.11
CA LEU A 729 -31.85 28.13 8.17
C LEU A 729 -32.63 27.18 7.25
N ALA A 730 -33.53 26.36 7.78
CA ALA A 730 -34.36 25.44 7.00
C ALA A 730 -35.27 26.17 5.99
N ARG A 731 -35.78 27.36 6.31
CA ARG A 731 -36.57 28.18 5.38
C ARG A 731 -35.73 28.70 4.19
N HIS A 732 -34.47 29.14 4.45
CA HIS A 732 -33.60 29.66 3.42
C HIS A 732 -32.90 28.54 2.62
N HIS A 733 -32.70 27.38 3.22
CA HIS A 733 -32.01 26.22 2.64
C HIS A 733 -32.84 24.93 2.78
N PRO A 734 -34.02 24.82 2.13
CA PRO A 734 -35.01 23.75 2.36
C PRO A 734 -34.49 22.37 1.87
N ARG A 735 -33.39 22.32 1.13
CA ARG A 735 -32.77 21.08 0.64
C ARG A 735 -31.59 20.60 1.49
N ASP A 736 -31.25 21.29 2.58
CA ASP A 736 -30.19 20.88 3.48
C ASP A 736 -30.78 20.01 4.61
N ALA A 737 -30.39 18.73 4.63
CA ALA A 737 -30.90 17.77 5.61
C ALA A 737 -30.52 18.12 7.05
N ARG A 738 -29.38 18.82 7.26
CA ARG A 738 -28.87 19.21 8.59
C ARG A 738 -29.86 20.10 9.33
N TYR A 739 -30.37 21.11 8.67
CA TYR A 739 -31.24 22.11 9.26
C TYR A 739 -32.64 21.54 9.56
N THR A 740 -33.20 20.79 8.61
CA THR A 740 -34.46 20.08 8.76
C THR A 740 -34.36 19.00 9.86
N GLY A 741 -33.21 18.30 9.91
CA GLY A 741 -32.94 17.28 10.90
C GLY A 741 -32.86 17.79 12.32
N LEU A 742 -32.10 18.87 12.55
CA LEU A 742 -32.01 19.49 13.87
C LEU A 742 -33.38 20.02 14.31
N LEU A 743 -34.14 20.65 13.40
CA LEU A 743 -35.49 21.15 13.70
C LEU A 743 -36.44 20.01 14.08
N GLY A 744 -36.41 18.89 13.37
CA GLY A 744 -37.21 17.70 13.71
C GLY A 744 -36.83 17.07 15.04
N THR A 745 -35.53 17.02 15.35
CA THR A 745 -35.01 16.54 16.63
C THR A 745 -35.51 17.41 17.80
N LEU A 746 -35.48 18.72 17.63
CA LEU A 746 -35.96 19.66 18.62
C LEU A 746 -37.49 19.60 18.77
N ALA A 747 -38.25 19.35 17.69
CA ALA A 747 -39.70 19.13 17.77
C ALA A 747 -40.01 17.84 18.58
N ALA A 748 -39.30 16.76 18.31
CA ALA A 748 -39.45 15.50 19.07
C ALA A 748 -39.09 15.68 20.56
N GLN A 749 -38.02 16.41 20.87
CA GLN A 749 -37.60 16.73 22.24
C GLN A 749 -38.67 17.47 23.03
N ARG A 750 -39.48 18.31 22.38
CA ARG A 750 -40.58 19.05 22.99
C ARG A 750 -41.90 18.27 23.06
N GLY A 751 -41.92 17.05 22.56
CA GLY A 751 -43.12 16.23 22.49
C GLY A 751 -44.06 16.57 21.32
N ASP A 752 -43.65 17.46 20.39
CA ASP A 752 -44.40 17.75 19.17
C ASP A 752 -44.23 16.65 18.15
N ARG A 753 -44.93 15.53 18.40
CA ARG A 753 -44.84 14.32 17.57
C ARG A 753 -45.30 14.58 16.13
N VAL A 754 -46.31 15.42 15.93
CA VAL A 754 -46.88 15.69 14.60
C VAL A 754 -45.81 16.38 13.73
N GLU A 755 -45.19 17.43 14.23
CA GLU A 755 -44.16 18.16 13.52
C GLU A 755 -42.88 17.31 13.36
N ALA A 756 -42.47 16.57 14.36
CA ALA A 756 -41.32 15.69 14.30
C ALA A 756 -41.45 14.62 13.20
N VAL A 757 -42.62 13.96 13.11
CA VAL A 757 -42.91 12.95 12.07
C VAL A 757 -42.99 13.61 10.69
N ARG A 758 -43.58 14.79 10.58
CA ARG A 758 -43.62 15.55 9.32
C ARG A 758 -42.22 15.87 8.81
N LEU A 759 -41.36 16.37 9.69
CA LEU A 759 -39.97 16.71 9.31
C LEU A 759 -39.14 15.46 9.00
N SER A 760 -39.33 14.37 9.73
CA SER A 760 -38.73 13.08 9.43
C SER A 760 -39.13 12.57 8.04
N SER A 761 -40.37 12.75 7.65
CA SER A 761 -40.87 12.37 6.32
C SER A 761 -40.23 13.25 5.20
N LEU A 762 -40.05 14.54 5.47
CA LEU A 762 -39.32 15.42 4.51
C LEU A 762 -37.88 14.98 4.29
N LEU A 763 -37.21 14.52 5.35
CA LEU A 763 -35.83 14.02 5.23
C LEU A 763 -35.70 12.83 4.30
N VAL A 764 -36.72 11.98 4.15
CA VAL A 764 -36.71 10.89 3.16
C VAL A 764 -36.46 11.41 1.74
N GLY A 765 -37.10 12.53 1.39
CA GLY A 765 -36.94 13.18 0.10
C GLY A 765 -35.60 13.96 -0.05
N LEU A 766 -34.85 14.11 1.03
CA LEU A 766 -33.54 14.77 1.04
C LEU A 766 -32.37 13.78 1.02
N GLU A 767 -32.64 12.48 1.10
CA GLU A 767 -31.61 11.46 0.91
C GLU A 767 -31.01 11.60 -0.51
N ARG A 768 -29.70 11.78 -0.61
CA ARG A 768 -29.03 12.04 -1.88
C ARG A 768 -28.04 10.92 -2.20
N PRO A 769 -27.82 10.61 -3.47
CA PRO A 769 -26.62 9.91 -3.87
C PRO A 769 -25.42 10.67 -3.31
N PHE A 770 -24.48 9.98 -2.70
CA PHE A 770 -23.33 10.56 -2.01
C PHE A 770 -23.63 11.37 -0.74
N GLY A 771 -24.87 11.33 -0.22
CA GLY A 771 -25.26 11.97 1.05
C GLY A 771 -24.74 11.23 2.28
N ARG A 772 -24.12 10.06 2.10
CA ARG A 772 -23.59 9.17 3.16
C ARG A 772 -24.57 8.88 4.30
N GLY A 773 -25.88 8.87 4.03
CA GLY A 773 -26.89 8.57 5.06
C GLY A 773 -27.15 9.70 6.05
N GLU A 774 -26.79 10.95 5.73
CA GLU A 774 -27.01 12.11 6.63
C GLU A 774 -28.47 12.30 6.99
N ALA A 775 -29.38 12.18 6.02
CA ALA A 775 -30.81 12.30 6.29
C ALA A 775 -31.30 11.16 7.20
N SER A 776 -30.82 9.94 6.99
CA SER A 776 -31.14 8.78 7.84
C SER A 776 -30.59 8.93 9.26
N TYR A 777 -29.40 9.54 9.44
CA TYR A 777 -28.87 9.89 10.76
C TYR A 777 -29.80 10.85 11.52
N TRP A 778 -30.22 11.94 10.88
CA TRP A 778 -31.14 12.87 11.52
C TRP A 778 -32.51 12.26 11.83
N ARG A 779 -33.01 11.38 10.97
CA ARG A 779 -34.20 10.60 11.24
C ARG A 779 -34.05 9.68 12.45
N ALA A 780 -32.85 9.08 12.61
CA ALA A 780 -32.52 8.28 13.79
C ALA A 780 -32.56 9.13 15.08
N CYS A 781 -32.01 10.37 15.04
CA CYS A 781 -32.08 11.30 16.16
C CYS A 781 -33.54 11.64 16.53
N ILE A 782 -34.40 11.89 15.52
CA ILE A 782 -35.85 12.15 15.73
C ILE A 782 -36.53 10.93 16.34
N ALA A 783 -36.35 9.74 15.77
CA ALA A 783 -36.96 8.49 16.26
C ALA A 783 -36.52 8.18 17.71
N ALA A 784 -35.25 8.35 18.01
CA ALA A 784 -34.72 8.17 19.36
C ALA A 784 -35.43 9.10 20.36
N ARG A 785 -35.57 10.39 20.05
CA ARG A 785 -36.29 11.35 20.90
C ARG A 785 -37.80 11.06 21.03
N LEU A 786 -38.40 10.43 20.03
CA LEU A 786 -39.80 9.96 20.10
C LEU A 786 -39.95 8.65 20.89
N GLY A 787 -38.89 8.04 21.37
CA GLY A 787 -38.89 6.77 22.08
C GLY A 787 -38.97 5.53 21.16
N GLU A 788 -38.85 5.69 19.85
CA GLU A 788 -38.96 4.64 18.84
C GLU A 788 -37.60 3.94 18.67
N ARG A 789 -37.18 3.17 19.70
CA ARG A 789 -35.81 2.64 19.83
C ARG A 789 -35.37 1.78 18.66
N ASP A 790 -36.22 0.84 18.21
CA ASP A 790 -35.85 -0.04 17.07
C ASP A 790 -35.72 0.75 15.78
N THR A 791 -36.68 1.63 15.48
CA THR A 791 -36.61 2.51 14.31
C THR A 791 -35.35 3.38 14.33
N ALA A 792 -34.97 3.93 15.49
CA ALA A 792 -33.78 4.74 15.64
C ALA A 792 -32.49 3.93 15.33
N VAL A 793 -32.42 2.70 15.84
CA VAL A 793 -31.26 1.81 15.61
C VAL A 793 -31.18 1.39 14.15
N ASP A 794 -32.32 1.04 13.51
CA ASP A 794 -32.34 0.64 12.09
C ASP A 794 -31.90 1.80 11.17
N LEU A 795 -32.40 3.02 11.43
CA LEU A 795 -32.00 4.21 10.68
C LEU A 795 -30.55 4.57 10.90
N LEU A 796 -30.04 4.41 12.12
CA LEU A 796 -28.64 4.67 12.44
C LEU A 796 -27.73 3.61 11.79
N ALA A 797 -28.10 2.34 11.82
CA ALA A 797 -27.39 1.27 11.10
C ALA A 797 -27.32 1.57 9.59
N HIS A 798 -28.46 1.97 8.99
CA HIS A 798 -28.49 2.38 7.60
C HIS A 798 -27.59 3.59 7.31
N ALA A 799 -27.57 4.60 8.17
CA ALA A 799 -26.68 5.75 8.02
C ALA A 799 -25.19 5.34 8.07
N LEU A 800 -24.83 4.45 9.00
CA LEU A 800 -23.47 3.91 9.11
C LEU A 800 -23.06 3.08 7.88
N ASP A 801 -23.97 2.24 7.39
CA ASP A 801 -23.73 1.43 6.18
C ASP A 801 -23.60 2.30 4.91
N ALA A 802 -24.28 3.45 4.88
CA ALA A 802 -24.14 4.46 3.83
C ALA A 802 -22.87 5.32 3.98
N GLY A 803 -22.06 5.09 5.00
CA GLY A 803 -20.79 5.76 5.20
C GLY A 803 -20.81 7.01 6.08
N TYR A 804 -21.86 7.23 6.88
CA TYR A 804 -21.96 8.32 7.85
C TYR A 804 -21.16 8.00 9.12
N VAL A 805 -19.82 8.02 8.99
CA VAL A 805 -18.94 7.55 10.07
C VAL A 805 -18.19 8.66 10.79
N TYR A 806 -17.89 9.76 10.08
CA TYR A 806 -16.94 10.76 10.56
C TYR A 806 -17.42 11.49 11.84
N GLN A 807 -18.72 11.78 11.95
CA GLN A 807 -19.26 12.47 13.13
C GLN A 807 -19.72 11.53 14.25
N VAL A 808 -19.86 10.24 13.96
CA VAL A 808 -20.52 9.30 14.86
C VAL A 808 -19.57 8.27 15.45
N ARG A 809 -18.55 7.82 14.70
CA ARG A 809 -17.61 6.79 15.20
C ARG A 809 -16.34 7.32 15.84
N PHE A 810 -15.92 8.54 15.49
CA PHE A 810 -14.73 9.14 16.07
C PHE A 810 -15.00 9.94 17.34
N LEU A 811 -16.26 10.24 17.57
CA LEU A 811 -16.77 10.70 18.84
C LEU A 811 -17.59 9.55 19.37
N ASP A 812 -17.42 9.19 20.63
CA ASP A 812 -18.20 8.14 21.26
C ASP A 812 -19.69 8.27 20.86
N ALA A 813 -20.31 7.17 20.44
CA ALA A 813 -21.73 7.14 20.11
C ALA A 813 -22.64 7.70 21.22
N HIS A 814 -22.10 7.71 22.43
CA HIS A 814 -22.76 8.27 23.59
C HIS A 814 -22.71 9.79 23.66
N VAL A 815 -21.95 10.45 22.80
CA VAL A 815 -21.80 11.90 22.77
C VAL A 815 -23.04 12.61 22.22
N GLU A 816 -23.76 11.99 21.27
CA GLU A 816 -24.98 12.60 20.70
C GLU A 816 -26.13 12.63 21.72
N PRO A 817 -26.63 13.82 22.13
CA PRO A 817 -27.66 13.92 23.16
C PRO A 817 -28.96 13.19 22.82
N SER A 818 -29.30 13.02 21.53
CA SER A 818 -30.51 12.28 21.11
C SER A 818 -30.41 10.80 21.43
N PHE A 819 -29.22 10.21 21.45
CA PHE A 819 -29.05 8.78 21.70
C PHE A 819 -28.89 8.43 23.19
N ALA A 820 -28.90 9.41 24.09
CA ALA A 820 -28.86 9.16 25.52
C ALA A 820 -29.93 8.14 25.98
N MET A 821 -31.11 8.13 25.33
CA MET A 821 -32.22 7.20 25.62
C MET A 821 -31.95 5.77 25.12
N LEU A 822 -30.95 5.57 24.27
CA LEU A 822 -30.57 4.27 23.70
C LEU A 822 -29.42 3.61 24.46
N ARG A 823 -28.80 4.30 25.42
CA ARG A 823 -27.71 3.75 26.24
C ARG A 823 -28.21 2.50 26.98
N GLY A 824 -27.43 1.44 26.93
CA GLY A 824 -27.79 0.14 27.48
C GLY A 824 -28.81 -0.65 26.65
N TYR A 825 -29.31 -0.13 25.52
CA TYR A 825 -30.15 -0.91 24.61
C TYR A 825 -29.31 -1.87 23.77
N PRO A 826 -29.47 -3.21 23.87
CA PRO A 826 -28.53 -4.17 23.31
C PRO A 826 -28.26 -4.02 21.82
N ARG A 827 -29.28 -3.69 21.02
CA ARG A 827 -29.14 -3.47 19.57
C ARG A 827 -28.34 -2.21 19.27
N PHE A 828 -28.48 -1.15 20.07
CA PHE A 828 -27.69 0.08 19.94
C PHE A 828 -26.23 -0.18 20.31
N GLU A 829 -25.96 -0.83 21.43
CA GLU A 829 -24.59 -1.16 21.87
C GLU A 829 -23.88 -2.08 20.88
N ALA A 830 -24.61 -2.95 20.18
CA ALA A 830 -24.05 -3.84 19.16
C ALA A 830 -23.50 -3.08 17.92
N LEU A 831 -24.04 -1.90 17.59
CA LEU A 831 -23.56 -1.08 16.46
C LEU A 831 -22.13 -0.56 16.69
N TRP A 832 -21.76 -0.34 17.95
CA TRP A 832 -20.50 0.27 18.34
C TRP A 832 -19.44 -0.76 18.72
N ARG A 833 -19.83 -2.01 18.93
CA ARG A 833 -18.89 -3.06 19.29
C ARG A 833 -17.80 -3.18 18.21
N PRO A 834 -16.52 -3.00 18.56
CA PRO A 834 -15.43 -3.13 17.64
C PRO A 834 -15.44 -4.49 16.92
N LYS A 835 -15.26 -4.45 15.62
CA LYS A 835 -15.10 -5.65 14.79
C LYS A 835 -13.59 -5.99 14.72
N GLY A 836 -13.19 -7.19 15.11
CA GLY A 836 -11.81 -7.67 15.00
C GLY A 836 -10.91 -7.32 16.18
#